data_6e1c895f657e690ec6418517d6beeaf3
#
_entry.id   6e1c895f657e690ec6418517d6beeaf3
#
_cell.length_a   1.000
_cell.length_b   1.000
_cell.length_c   1.000
_cell.angle_alpha   90.00
_cell.angle_beta   90.00
_cell.angle_gamma   90.00
#
_symmetry.space_group_name_H-M   'P 1'
#
loop_
_entity.id
_entity.type
_entity.pdbx_description
1 polymer ?
#
loop_
_entity_poly.entity_id
_entity_poly.type
_entity_poly.pdbx_seq_one_letter_code
_entity_poly.pdbx_strand_id
1 'polypeptide(L)'
;MDKQYFYEPSLITNQNSSTFFEELSQSLNACKRFYFSVAFINYSGLQLLLDVLKKLNNNNVFGKIITSTYLNFTDVKSLRKLSEFSNIETKIYIADRYKGFHTKGYIFEYDNYYKIIVGSSNITQSALKTNVEWNVKYITKNKTEGFAIEIIKEFNDLWDLTSEINEDFLTQYESFLSEVEKFVRLENNVFENHIVLKENTMQQKALYNLQKLRENKQDKALIIAATGTGKTYLSAFDVRQFNPKRVLFLIHREVILSEAMKSFRRVHNNRVMTRYSGADKDFSGDFVFAMIQTLYSNENYKSIPKDYFDYIIADEAHRSYSVSYKSILEYFEPKFLLGMTATPERTDGGNIFEFFNNNIALEMRLRDSLREDLVLPFHYFGISDVTTDLEDIDLSKIDEVARKLSIKDRVDFVIEKMEYYGFSGHKRKCLGFCVNNAHADFMASEFNAFGYPSVSLSGESSDTERKEVIKKLENLDDKLEFIFTVDIFNEGIDIPSVNLVLMLRPTQSPIIFTQQLGRGLRKHYEKEFLTVLDFIGNHNKSFLIPIALSGSRYYDKDSLRVQLEKNFSDIPGCTSIFMDEIAKEHILVQLERVNFTDLKYLREEYLEFKNSLGGKIPSLLDFVGHETAPDPVKFILKSGSYYEFVANMENKAIDLDQRILDILRSLDKQLPIKRINEFIVIKHLISFKNIDFDNAKKEILKYVNDIDDESLLHTFKYLSGEILGAREKNTYSYLSGNANNYLELNDDSIYQNNLILETLNYGVLRYQEEFGKEKLTYPYLKKYEYYKMKDMGFLTNYHKSFASIRGSGVWKNGNHYYLFVDLHKGEDVQESINYKDKLLSQSLMQWETQNKTSQNSEIGKDLINNKERNIHLHMFLRKAKQIGNQKLDYIYIGEVNSLSYEGEKPITIQMEIVEPLPKYIYDDLTFIKGIL
;
A
#
# COMPACT_ATOMS: atom_id res chain seq x y z
N MET A 1 -26.38 20.08 -10.29
CA MET A 1 -27.26 19.11 -9.61
C MET A 1 -28.68 19.65 -9.70
N ASP A 2 -29.59 18.92 -10.32
CA ASP A 2 -31.00 19.28 -10.30
C ASP A 2 -31.47 19.36 -8.85
N LYS A 3 -32.16 20.45 -8.52
CA LYS A 3 -32.67 20.66 -7.16
C LYS A 3 -33.55 19.52 -6.63
N GLN A 4 -34.07 18.68 -7.50
CA GLN A 4 -34.96 17.58 -7.16
C GLN A 4 -34.20 16.43 -6.47
N TYR A 5 -32.99 16.07 -6.90
CA TYR A 5 -32.21 14.99 -6.30
C TYR A 5 -31.54 15.37 -4.95
N PHE A 6 -31.47 16.65 -4.61
CA PHE A 6 -30.85 17.11 -3.36
C PHE A 6 -31.63 16.69 -2.12
N TYR A 7 -32.96 16.59 -2.22
CA TYR A 7 -33.86 16.27 -1.10
C TYR A 7 -34.30 14.81 -1.06
N GLU A 8 -33.84 13.97 -2.00
CA GLU A 8 -34.16 12.55 -1.98
C GLU A 8 -33.33 11.82 -0.91
N PRO A 9 -33.92 10.90 -0.14
CA PRO A 9 -33.17 10.07 0.80
C PRO A 9 -32.09 9.26 0.06
N SER A 10 -30.92 9.16 0.65
CA SER A 10 -29.82 8.37 0.10
C SER A 10 -29.21 7.44 1.16
N LEU A 11 -28.74 6.28 0.72
CA LEU A 11 -28.09 5.30 1.58
C LEU A 11 -26.57 5.55 1.60
N ILE A 12 -25.99 5.59 2.80
CA ILE A 12 -24.56 5.65 3.05
C ILE A 12 -24.12 4.28 3.58
N THR A 13 -23.16 3.67 2.91
CA THR A 13 -22.55 2.41 3.35
C THR A 13 -21.03 2.51 3.26
N ASN A 14 -20.29 1.78 4.09
CA ASN A 14 -18.83 1.76 4.01
C ASN A 14 -18.30 0.89 2.85
N GLN A 15 -19.18 0.27 2.06
CA GLN A 15 -18.82 -0.57 0.91
C GLN A 15 -18.83 0.20 -0.42
N ASN A 16 -19.43 1.38 -0.44
CA ASN A 16 -19.51 2.24 -1.61
C ASN A 16 -18.38 3.28 -1.63
N SER A 17 -18.40 4.11 -2.62
CA SER A 17 -17.39 5.14 -2.92
C SER A 17 -17.10 6.18 -1.83
N SER A 18 -17.89 6.26 -0.77
CA SER A 18 -17.64 7.11 0.39
C SER A 18 -17.98 6.37 1.69
N THR A 19 -17.10 6.50 2.69
CA THR A 19 -17.32 5.96 4.02
C THR A 19 -18.25 6.85 4.84
N PHE A 20 -18.86 6.30 5.88
CA PHE A 20 -19.64 7.10 6.83
C PHE A 20 -18.77 8.18 7.51
N PHE A 21 -17.50 7.89 7.77
CA PHE A 21 -16.52 8.86 8.28
C PHE A 21 -16.40 10.12 7.39
N GLU A 22 -16.32 9.93 6.07
CA GLU A 22 -16.19 11.06 5.14
C GLU A 22 -17.46 11.92 5.09
N GLU A 23 -18.63 11.29 5.05
CA GLU A 23 -19.90 12.01 5.10
C GLU A 23 -20.08 12.79 6.41
N LEU A 24 -19.70 12.16 7.55
CA LEU A 24 -19.74 12.78 8.87
C LEU A 24 -18.79 13.97 8.94
N SER A 25 -17.56 13.82 8.49
CA SER A 25 -16.54 14.88 8.48
C SER A 25 -16.93 16.04 7.58
N GLN A 26 -17.47 15.77 6.38
CA GLN A 26 -17.97 16.81 5.48
C GLN A 26 -19.17 17.57 6.09
N SER A 27 -20.07 16.86 6.73
CA SER A 27 -21.25 17.46 7.36
C SER A 27 -20.87 18.35 8.53
N LEU A 28 -19.96 17.91 9.39
CA LEU A 28 -19.40 18.69 10.50
C LEU A 28 -18.71 19.97 10.00
N ASN A 29 -17.83 19.87 8.99
CA ASN A 29 -17.11 21.03 8.45
C ASN A 29 -18.01 22.11 7.82
N ALA A 30 -19.26 21.79 7.51
CA ALA A 30 -20.18 22.70 6.81
C ALA A 30 -21.40 23.12 7.63
N CYS A 31 -21.64 22.51 8.79
CA CYS A 31 -22.83 22.81 9.61
C CYS A 31 -22.63 24.04 10.50
N LYS A 32 -23.73 24.62 10.97
CA LYS A 32 -23.77 25.69 12.00
C LYS A 32 -23.92 25.16 13.41
N ARG A 33 -24.58 24.03 13.57
CA ARG A 33 -24.73 23.26 14.81
C ARG A 33 -24.89 21.80 14.49
N PHE A 34 -24.61 20.93 15.46
CA PHE A 34 -24.85 19.51 15.32
C PHE A 34 -25.41 18.89 16.59
N TYR A 35 -26.16 17.80 16.41
CA TYR A 35 -26.79 17.04 17.48
C TYR A 35 -26.60 15.54 17.21
N PHE A 36 -25.89 14.86 18.09
CA PHE A 36 -25.63 13.41 17.97
C PHE A 36 -26.33 12.65 19.09
N SER A 37 -27.01 11.58 18.75
CA SER A 37 -27.57 10.61 19.68
C SER A 37 -27.02 9.25 19.28
N VAL A 38 -25.99 8.75 20.01
CA VAL A 38 -25.26 7.54 19.69
C VAL A 38 -25.13 6.63 20.90
N ALA A 39 -25.37 5.34 20.70
CA ALA A 39 -25.38 4.38 21.80
C ALA A 39 -24.03 4.32 22.53
N PHE A 40 -22.91 4.37 21.81
CA PHE A 40 -21.58 4.39 22.40
C PHE A 40 -20.53 5.10 21.53
N ILE A 41 -19.49 5.56 22.22
CA ILE A 41 -18.36 6.27 21.64
C ILE A 41 -17.08 5.63 22.15
N ASN A 42 -16.24 5.15 21.20
CA ASN A 42 -14.92 4.62 21.51
C ASN A 42 -13.83 5.60 21.09
N TYR A 43 -12.71 5.60 21.81
CA TYR A 43 -11.61 6.50 21.51
C TYR A 43 -11.03 6.26 20.09
N SER A 44 -11.07 5.02 19.61
CA SER A 44 -10.69 4.68 18.25
C SER A 44 -11.49 5.42 17.17
N GLY A 45 -12.78 5.62 17.39
CA GLY A 45 -13.64 6.40 16.50
C GLY A 45 -13.53 7.90 16.74
N LEU A 46 -13.49 8.33 18.02
CA LEU A 46 -13.39 9.74 18.36
C LEU A 46 -12.06 10.36 17.87
N GLN A 47 -10.94 9.63 17.96
CA GLN A 47 -9.62 10.11 17.53
C GLN A 47 -9.62 10.53 16.06
N LEU A 48 -10.40 9.85 15.20
CA LEU A 48 -10.54 10.22 13.79
C LEU A 48 -11.21 11.59 13.57
N LEU A 49 -11.99 12.04 14.55
CA LEU A 49 -12.77 13.28 14.46
C LEU A 49 -12.09 14.46 15.18
N LEU A 50 -11.01 14.26 15.95
CA LEU A 50 -10.41 15.27 16.81
C LEU A 50 -10.08 16.57 16.08
N ASP A 51 -9.45 16.51 14.92
CA ASP A 51 -9.05 17.69 14.16
C ASP A 51 -10.26 18.46 13.62
N VAL A 52 -11.33 17.74 13.22
CA VAL A 52 -12.60 18.36 12.81
C VAL A 52 -13.26 19.04 14.02
N LEU A 53 -13.32 18.35 15.16
CA LEU A 53 -13.90 18.92 16.39
C LEU A 53 -13.11 20.13 16.89
N LYS A 54 -11.77 20.11 16.82
CA LYS A 54 -10.92 21.26 17.14
C LYS A 54 -11.21 22.44 16.22
N LYS A 55 -11.39 22.20 14.93
CA LYS A 55 -11.76 23.26 13.96
C LYS A 55 -13.13 23.86 14.30
N LEU A 56 -14.11 23.02 14.67
CA LEU A 56 -15.42 23.49 15.10
C LEU A 56 -15.34 24.31 16.38
N ASN A 57 -14.50 23.90 17.34
CA ASN A 57 -14.26 24.65 18.58
C ASN A 57 -13.68 26.04 18.28
N ASN A 58 -12.67 26.13 17.42
CA ASN A 58 -12.05 27.39 17.00
C ASN A 58 -13.03 28.33 16.29
N ASN A 59 -14.01 27.76 15.56
CA ASN A 59 -15.04 28.49 14.81
C ASN A 59 -16.33 28.73 15.64
N ASN A 60 -16.33 28.35 16.93
CA ASN A 60 -17.52 28.46 17.83
C ASN A 60 -18.78 27.78 17.26
N VAL A 61 -18.65 26.65 16.60
CA VAL A 61 -19.77 25.82 16.14
C VAL A 61 -20.20 24.90 17.26
N PHE A 62 -21.40 25.12 17.81
CA PHE A 62 -21.92 24.41 18.98
C PHE A 62 -22.46 23.03 18.61
N GLY A 63 -22.20 22.05 19.49
CA GLY A 63 -22.67 20.68 19.35
C GLY A 63 -23.25 20.11 20.65
N LYS A 64 -24.24 19.22 20.51
CA LYS A 64 -24.81 18.43 21.60
C LYS A 64 -24.64 16.95 21.29
N ILE A 65 -24.11 16.20 22.25
CA ILE A 65 -23.89 14.76 22.09
C ILE A 65 -24.57 14.01 23.25
N ILE A 66 -25.44 13.06 22.92
CA ILE A 66 -25.97 12.06 23.84
C ILE A 66 -25.28 10.75 23.57
N THR A 67 -24.74 10.14 24.60
CA THR A 67 -24.25 8.75 24.56
C THR A 67 -24.78 7.98 25.77
N SER A 68 -24.39 6.72 25.96
CA SER A 68 -24.93 5.91 27.04
C SER A 68 -23.89 4.96 27.68
N THR A 69 -24.27 4.44 28.88
CA THR A 69 -23.56 3.33 29.52
C THR A 69 -23.99 1.96 28.99
N TYR A 70 -24.81 1.90 27.94
CA TYR A 70 -25.37 0.66 27.42
C TYR A 70 -24.28 -0.31 26.99
N LEU A 71 -24.35 -1.54 27.49
CA LEU A 71 -23.37 -2.62 27.26
C LEU A 71 -21.92 -2.26 27.66
N ASN A 72 -21.68 -1.15 28.34
CA ASN A 72 -20.35 -0.69 28.78
C ASN A 72 -19.35 -0.43 27.64
N PHE A 73 -19.84 -0.07 26.46
CA PHE A 73 -18.99 0.15 25.27
C PHE A 73 -18.51 1.59 25.12
N THR A 74 -19.10 2.58 25.83
CA THR A 74 -18.55 3.92 25.85
C THR A 74 -17.35 3.97 26.79
N ASP A 75 -16.17 4.36 26.28
CA ASP A 75 -14.99 4.47 27.13
C ASP A 75 -14.87 5.85 27.82
N VAL A 76 -14.31 5.86 29.02
CA VAL A 76 -14.14 7.08 29.84
C VAL A 76 -13.19 8.06 29.16
N LYS A 77 -12.19 7.56 28.46
CA LYS A 77 -11.21 8.39 27.73
C LYS A 77 -11.87 9.25 26.66
N SER A 78 -12.85 8.68 25.93
CA SER A 78 -13.66 9.43 24.96
C SER A 78 -14.47 10.53 25.63
N LEU A 79 -15.10 10.26 26.78
CA LEU A 79 -15.88 11.24 27.50
C LEU A 79 -15.03 12.40 28.03
N ARG A 80 -13.86 12.09 28.66
CA ARG A 80 -12.90 13.12 29.07
C ARG A 80 -12.41 13.95 27.90
N LYS A 81 -12.11 13.32 26.77
CA LYS A 81 -11.65 14.04 25.56
C LYS A 81 -12.71 14.96 24.97
N LEU A 82 -13.98 14.56 24.98
CA LEU A 82 -15.09 15.42 24.54
C LEU A 82 -15.28 16.61 25.46
N SER A 83 -15.08 16.48 26.77
CA SER A 83 -15.21 17.57 27.74
C SER A 83 -14.13 18.66 27.60
N GLU A 84 -13.02 18.39 26.90
CA GLU A 84 -12.01 19.41 26.58
C GLU A 84 -12.50 20.44 25.55
N PHE A 85 -13.56 20.13 24.79
CA PHE A 85 -14.12 21.05 23.78
C PHE A 85 -15.24 21.92 24.37
N SER A 86 -14.95 23.19 24.58
CA SER A 86 -15.89 24.15 25.22
C SER A 86 -17.17 24.42 24.40
N ASN A 87 -17.15 24.10 23.11
CA ASN A 87 -18.31 24.24 22.20
C ASN A 87 -19.20 22.99 22.15
N ILE A 88 -18.86 21.91 22.87
CA ILE A 88 -19.57 20.64 22.83
C ILE A 88 -20.13 20.31 24.21
N GLU A 89 -21.45 20.21 24.31
CA GLU A 89 -22.11 19.69 25.48
C GLU A 89 -22.33 18.18 25.30
N THR A 90 -21.81 17.38 26.24
CA THR A 90 -22.00 15.92 26.20
C THR A 90 -22.75 15.46 27.45
N LYS A 91 -23.82 14.69 27.25
CA LYS A 91 -24.58 14.07 28.32
C LYS A 91 -24.65 12.57 28.14
N ILE A 92 -24.91 11.86 29.25
CA ILE A 92 -24.93 10.40 29.26
C ILE A 92 -26.29 9.87 29.71
N TYR A 93 -26.83 8.94 28.94
CA TYR A 93 -28.00 8.15 29.33
C TYR A 93 -27.53 6.94 30.13
N ILE A 94 -27.97 6.86 31.40
CA ILE A 94 -27.66 5.72 32.26
C ILE A 94 -28.65 4.61 31.93
N ALA A 95 -28.20 3.58 31.24
CA ALA A 95 -29.00 2.42 30.87
C ALA A 95 -29.24 1.52 32.10
N ASP A 96 -30.46 1.01 32.25
CA ASP A 96 -30.81 0.05 33.26
C ASP A 96 -31.17 -1.32 32.66
N ARG A 97 -31.53 -2.29 33.48
CA ARG A 97 -31.87 -3.66 33.04
C ARG A 97 -33.15 -3.72 32.18
N TYR A 98 -33.98 -2.71 32.21
CA TYR A 98 -35.28 -2.69 31.53
C TYR A 98 -35.34 -1.74 30.34
N LYS A 99 -34.48 -0.75 30.33
CA LYS A 99 -34.47 0.29 29.28
C LYS A 99 -33.06 0.53 28.75
N GLY A 100 -32.77 -0.05 27.59
CA GLY A 100 -31.54 0.18 26.86
C GLY A 100 -31.58 1.48 26.06
N PHE A 101 -30.41 1.97 25.66
CA PHE A 101 -30.25 3.11 24.76
C PHE A 101 -29.47 2.66 23.54
N HIS A 102 -30.09 2.69 22.35
CA HIS A 102 -29.46 2.14 21.13
C HIS A 102 -29.68 3.02 19.90
N THR A 103 -29.84 4.32 20.10
CA THR A 103 -30.02 5.29 19.01
C THR A 103 -28.70 5.54 18.25
N LYS A 104 -28.77 5.82 16.95
CA LYS A 104 -27.67 6.30 16.12
C LYS A 104 -28.24 7.32 15.16
N GLY A 105 -28.31 8.57 15.64
CA GLY A 105 -28.84 9.72 14.92
C GLY A 105 -27.82 10.86 14.91
N TYR A 106 -27.61 11.41 13.73
CA TYR A 106 -26.70 12.52 13.49
C TYR A 106 -27.47 13.63 12.77
N ILE A 107 -27.61 14.77 13.41
CA ILE A 107 -28.38 15.89 12.89
C ILE A 107 -27.45 17.09 12.74
N PHE A 108 -27.43 17.66 11.55
CA PHE A 108 -26.60 18.82 11.22
C PHE A 108 -27.52 19.97 10.83
N GLU A 109 -27.39 21.10 11.52
CA GLU A 109 -28.18 22.32 11.27
C GLU A 109 -27.41 23.22 10.30
N TYR A 110 -28.07 23.59 9.20
CA TYR A 110 -27.66 24.61 8.24
C TYR A 110 -28.54 25.84 8.32
N ASP A 111 -28.31 26.85 7.49
CA ASP A 111 -29.11 28.09 7.52
C ASP A 111 -30.60 27.81 7.39
N ASN A 112 -31.02 27.03 6.39
CA ASN A 112 -32.40 26.87 6.00
C ASN A 112 -32.96 25.47 6.14
N TYR A 113 -32.12 24.47 6.43
CA TYR A 113 -32.51 23.07 6.46
C TYR A 113 -31.69 22.25 7.50
N TYR A 114 -32.12 21.05 7.75
CA TYR A 114 -31.37 20.05 8.48
C TYR A 114 -30.92 18.94 7.53
N LYS A 115 -29.68 18.43 7.72
CA LYS A 115 -29.24 17.15 7.21
C LYS A 115 -29.34 16.16 8.36
N ILE A 116 -30.08 15.08 8.17
CA ILE A 116 -30.35 14.07 9.18
C ILE A 116 -29.81 12.75 8.67
N ILE A 117 -29.03 12.04 9.49
CA ILE A 117 -28.54 10.70 9.19
C ILE A 117 -28.96 9.79 10.33
N VAL A 118 -29.71 8.73 10.02
CA VAL A 118 -30.13 7.72 10.99
C VAL A 118 -29.75 6.36 10.45
N GLY A 119 -29.17 5.50 11.31
CA GLY A 119 -28.74 4.19 10.86
C GLY A 119 -28.19 3.29 11.95
N SER A 120 -27.21 2.47 11.58
CA SER A 120 -26.61 1.48 12.48
C SER A 120 -25.27 1.93 13.07
N SER A 121 -24.61 2.98 12.56
CA SER A 121 -23.25 3.38 12.92
C SER A 121 -23.14 4.08 14.26
N ASN A 122 -22.29 3.59 15.16
CA ASN A 122 -21.81 4.30 16.34
C ASN A 122 -20.51 5.05 16.04
N ILE A 123 -19.95 5.80 17.00
CA ILE A 123 -18.64 6.47 16.87
C ILE A 123 -17.55 5.48 17.29
N THR A 124 -17.28 4.51 16.41
CA THR A 124 -16.16 3.56 16.52
C THR A 124 -15.41 3.53 15.18
N GLN A 125 -14.11 3.24 15.18
CA GLN A 125 -13.33 3.23 13.93
C GLN A 125 -13.93 2.29 12.87
N SER A 126 -14.39 1.12 13.27
CA SER A 126 -14.95 0.13 12.37
C SER A 126 -16.31 0.55 11.81
N ALA A 127 -17.21 1.09 12.65
CA ALA A 127 -18.50 1.59 12.17
C ALA A 127 -18.36 2.81 11.24
N LEU A 128 -17.35 3.64 11.48
CA LEU A 128 -17.08 4.80 10.63
C LEU A 128 -16.47 4.44 9.28
N LYS A 129 -15.68 3.34 9.16
CA LYS A 129 -14.86 3.07 7.98
C LYS A 129 -15.07 1.72 7.30
N THR A 130 -15.31 0.64 8.02
CA THR A 130 -15.17 -0.73 7.46
C THR A 130 -16.35 -1.66 7.66
N ASN A 131 -17.10 -1.51 8.77
CA ASN A 131 -18.26 -2.37 9.01
C ASN A 131 -19.31 -2.20 7.92
N VAL A 132 -20.07 -3.28 7.71
CA VAL A 132 -21.29 -3.22 6.91
C VAL A 132 -22.34 -2.47 7.70
N GLU A 133 -22.49 -1.20 7.40
CA GLU A 133 -23.43 -0.30 8.07
C GLU A 133 -24.42 0.29 7.06
N TRP A 134 -25.64 0.49 7.51
CA TRP A 134 -26.67 1.17 6.72
C TRP A 134 -27.07 2.45 7.42
N ASN A 135 -26.83 3.58 6.77
CA ASN A 135 -27.22 4.88 7.26
C ASN A 135 -28.03 5.61 6.19
N VAL A 136 -29.22 6.05 6.54
CA VAL A 136 -30.08 6.81 5.64
C VAL A 136 -29.84 8.29 5.87
N LYS A 137 -29.44 9.00 4.86
CA LYS A 137 -29.29 10.46 4.83
C LYS A 137 -30.55 11.08 4.24
N TYR A 138 -31.10 12.04 4.97
CA TYR A 138 -32.24 12.84 4.56
C TYR A 138 -31.94 14.32 4.73
N ILE A 139 -32.26 15.14 3.74
CA ILE A 139 -32.13 16.60 3.79
C ILE A 139 -33.53 17.20 3.76
N THR A 140 -33.87 17.96 4.79
CA THR A 140 -35.19 18.59 4.88
C THR A 140 -35.28 19.77 3.92
N LYS A 141 -36.47 20.04 3.38
CA LYS A 141 -36.68 21.20 2.47
C LYS A 141 -36.53 22.51 3.20
N ASN A 142 -36.90 22.52 4.47
CA ASN A 142 -36.79 23.67 5.38
C ASN A 142 -36.82 23.20 6.85
N LYS A 143 -36.58 24.11 7.79
CA LYS A 143 -36.56 23.78 9.23
C LYS A 143 -37.96 23.58 9.86
N THR A 144 -39.03 23.90 9.15
CA THR A 144 -40.42 23.75 9.62
C THR A 144 -41.11 22.54 9.00
N GLU A 145 -40.40 21.72 8.27
CA GLU A 145 -40.89 20.44 7.79
C GLU A 145 -41.24 19.49 8.94
N GLY A 146 -42.34 18.76 8.83
CA GLY A 146 -42.86 17.94 9.93
C GLY A 146 -41.82 16.97 10.50
N PHE A 147 -41.08 16.28 9.66
CA PHE A 147 -40.03 15.38 10.10
C PHE A 147 -38.84 16.11 10.79
N ALA A 148 -38.51 17.33 10.34
CA ALA A 148 -37.49 18.14 11.01
C ALA A 148 -37.92 18.53 12.44
N ILE A 149 -39.19 18.89 12.62
CA ILE A 149 -39.76 19.23 13.94
C ILE A 149 -39.76 17.98 14.86
N GLU A 150 -40.20 16.85 14.35
CA GLU A 150 -40.27 15.60 15.12
C GLU A 150 -38.92 15.13 15.60
N ILE A 151 -37.90 15.08 14.74
CA ILE A 151 -36.56 14.58 15.08
C ILE A 151 -35.85 15.49 16.08
N ILE A 152 -36.01 16.82 15.95
CA ILE A 152 -35.43 17.79 16.91
C ILE A 152 -36.15 17.71 18.24
N LYS A 153 -37.48 17.54 18.25
CA LYS A 153 -38.24 17.34 19.47
C LYS A 153 -37.81 16.08 20.19
N GLU A 154 -37.75 14.96 19.49
CA GLU A 154 -37.30 13.67 20.05
C GLU A 154 -35.90 13.78 20.64
N PHE A 155 -34.95 14.48 19.94
CA PHE A 155 -33.61 14.71 20.47
C PHE A 155 -33.64 15.50 21.78
N ASN A 156 -34.46 16.57 21.87
CA ASN A 156 -34.57 17.38 23.08
C ASN A 156 -35.25 16.60 24.22
N ASP A 157 -36.28 15.80 23.94
CA ASP A 157 -36.96 14.96 24.93
C ASP A 157 -35.97 13.92 25.51
N LEU A 158 -35.09 13.32 24.66
CA LEU A 158 -34.01 12.45 25.08
C LEU A 158 -32.94 13.19 25.89
N TRP A 159 -32.57 14.42 25.47
CA TRP A 159 -31.58 15.26 26.15
C TRP A 159 -32.01 15.56 27.61
N ASP A 160 -33.27 15.79 27.84
CA ASP A 160 -33.82 16.06 29.18
C ASP A 160 -33.82 14.82 30.09
N LEU A 161 -33.75 13.61 29.53
CA LEU A 161 -33.64 12.34 30.23
C LEU A 161 -32.21 11.93 30.58
N THR A 162 -31.20 12.70 30.13
CA THR A 162 -29.79 12.37 30.33
C THR A 162 -29.17 13.10 31.53
N SER A 163 -28.08 12.55 32.04
CA SER A 163 -27.31 13.11 33.14
C SER A 163 -26.08 13.86 32.65
N GLU A 164 -25.67 14.88 33.41
CA GLU A 164 -24.41 15.59 33.20
C GLU A 164 -23.22 14.64 33.47
N ILE A 165 -22.15 14.83 32.73
CA ILE A 165 -20.88 14.11 32.91
C ILE A 165 -19.97 15.02 33.74
N ASN A 166 -19.61 14.58 34.93
CA ASN A 166 -18.65 15.25 35.82
C ASN A 166 -17.55 14.28 36.24
N GLU A 167 -16.49 14.77 36.88
CA GLU A 167 -15.33 13.93 37.27
C GLU A 167 -15.69 12.84 38.27
N ASP A 168 -16.67 13.05 39.13
CA ASP A 168 -17.14 12.01 40.06
C ASP A 168 -17.77 10.84 39.30
N PHE A 169 -18.62 11.15 38.32
CA PHE A 169 -19.19 10.13 37.44
C PHE A 169 -18.11 9.40 36.64
N LEU A 170 -17.18 10.13 36.02
CA LEU A 170 -16.10 9.55 35.22
C LEU A 170 -15.25 8.61 36.06
N THR A 171 -14.88 8.99 37.30
CA THR A 171 -14.09 8.16 38.22
C THR A 171 -14.83 6.89 38.63
N GLN A 172 -16.13 6.98 38.96
CA GLN A 172 -16.95 5.84 39.29
C GLN A 172 -17.12 4.88 38.11
N TYR A 173 -17.35 5.43 36.91
CA TYR A 173 -17.54 4.64 35.71
C TYR A 173 -16.25 3.94 35.30
N GLU A 174 -15.10 4.61 35.42
CA GLU A 174 -13.77 4.02 35.16
C GLU A 174 -13.46 2.85 36.11
N SER A 175 -13.75 3.04 37.39
CA SER A 175 -13.62 1.96 38.40
C SER A 175 -14.49 0.76 38.05
N PHE A 176 -15.74 1.01 37.70
CA PHE A 176 -16.69 -0.04 37.28
C PHE A 176 -16.20 -0.79 36.03
N LEU A 177 -15.77 -0.08 35.00
CA LEU A 177 -15.26 -0.70 33.78
C LEU A 177 -14.01 -1.54 34.07
N SER A 178 -13.10 -1.07 34.92
CA SER A 178 -11.90 -1.82 35.30
C SER A 178 -12.20 -3.14 36.02
N GLU A 179 -13.28 -3.18 36.81
CA GLU A 179 -13.76 -4.41 37.46
C GLU A 179 -14.34 -5.38 36.41
N VAL A 180 -15.16 -4.89 35.51
CA VAL A 180 -15.71 -5.70 34.40
C VAL A 180 -14.60 -6.33 33.58
N GLU A 181 -13.59 -5.56 33.23
CA GLU A 181 -12.43 -6.06 32.44
C GLU A 181 -11.64 -7.14 33.20
N LYS A 182 -11.44 -6.97 34.51
CA LYS A 182 -10.79 -8.01 35.34
C LYS A 182 -11.56 -9.33 35.27
N PHE A 183 -12.88 -9.30 35.34
CA PHE A 183 -13.74 -10.48 35.19
C PHE A 183 -13.57 -11.14 33.82
N VAL A 184 -13.63 -10.36 32.73
CA VAL A 184 -13.46 -10.87 31.36
C VAL A 184 -12.07 -11.47 31.16
N ARG A 185 -11.02 -10.88 31.76
CA ARG A 185 -9.64 -11.42 31.69
C ARG A 185 -9.50 -12.77 32.41
N LEU A 186 -10.16 -12.93 33.54
CA LEU A 186 -10.15 -14.20 34.26
C LEU A 186 -10.83 -15.32 33.47
N GLU A 187 -11.94 -15.02 32.80
CA GLU A 187 -12.62 -15.99 31.92
C GLU A 187 -11.76 -16.35 30.70
N ASN A 188 -11.16 -15.38 30.04
CA ASN A 188 -10.34 -15.62 28.85
C ASN A 188 -9.06 -16.42 29.16
N ASN A 189 -8.40 -16.21 30.27
CA ASN A 189 -7.22 -17.00 30.70
C ASN A 189 -7.56 -18.51 30.93
N VAL A 190 -8.81 -18.84 31.27
CA VAL A 190 -9.27 -20.22 31.36
C VAL A 190 -9.48 -20.86 30.00
N PHE A 191 -9.85 -20.05 28.97
CA PHE A 191 -10.08 -20.53 27.61
C PHE A 191 -8.82 -20.60 26.75
N GLU A 192 -7.80 -19.76 26.99
CA GLU A 192 -6.55 -19.74 26.18
C GLU A 192 -5.78 -21.06 26.17
N ASN A 193 -5.94 -21.89 27.22
CA ASN A 193 -5.28 -23.21 27.32
C ASN A 193 -5.85 -24.29 26.37
N HIS A 194 -6.93 -24.01 25.63
CA HIS A 194 -7.63 -24.97 24.75
C HIS A 194 -7.82 -24.47 23.30
N ILE A 195 -7.16 -23.37 22.91
CA ILE A 195 -7.29 -22.87 21.53
C ILE A 195 -6.52 -23.79 20.60
N VAL A 196 -7.22 -24.51 19.75
CA VAL A 196 -6.62 -25.17 18.57
C VAL A 196 -6.15 -24.09 17.61
N LEU A 197 -4.83 -23.96 17.45
CA LEU A 197 -4.22 -23.03 16.48
C LEU A 197 -4.66 -23.40 15.06
N LYS A 198 -5.40 -22.50 14.43
CA LYS A 198 -5.81 -22.63 13.03
C LYS A 198 -5.03 -21.64 12.17
N GLU A 199 -4.75 -22.06 10.94
CA GLU A 199 -4.11 -21.21 9.93
C GLU A 199 -5.05 -20.05 9.56
N ASN A 200 -4.50 -18.83 9.49
CA ASN A 200 -5.21 -17.68 8.93
C ASN A 200 -5.25 -17.75 7.39
N THR A 201 -6.01 -16.85 6.76
CA THR A 201 -6.19 -16.79 5.29
C THR A 201 -4.88 -16.72 4.52
N MET A 202 -3.95 -15.87 4.97
CA MET A 202 -2.61 -15.74 4.40
C MET A 202 -1.83 -17.05 4.48
N GLN A 203 -1.83 -17.70 5.66
CA GLN A 203 -1.12 -18.93 5.90
C GLN A 203 -1.68 -20.07 5.05
N GLN A 204 -3.00 -20.20 4.94
CA GLN A 204 -3.65 -21.18 4.07
C GLN A 204 -3.24 -21.02 2.60
N LYS A 205 -3.24 -19.78 2.09
CA LYS A 205 -2.81 -19.46 0.73
C LYS A 205 -1.34 -19.79 0.50
N ALA A 206 -0.47 -19.44 1.45
CA ALA A 206 0.95 -19.75 1.37
C ALA A 206 1.22 -21.26 1.39
N LEU A 207 0.58 -22.01 2.29
CA LEU A 207 0.72 -23.46 2.39
C LEU A 207 0.29 -24.17 1.11
N TYR A 208 -0.82 -23.73 0.51
CA TYR A 208 -1.28 -24.26 -0.77
C TYR A 208 -0.25 -24.01 -1.89
N ASN A 209 0.31 -22.80 -1.96
CA ASN A 209 1.31 -22.47 -2.98
C ASN A 209 2.64 -23.22 -2.76
N LEU A 210 3.08 -23.37 -1.50
CA LEU A 210 4.26 -24.17 -1.16
C LEU A 210 4.09 -25.63 -1.56
N GLN A 211 2.91 -26.20 -1.34
CA GLN A 211 2.61 -27.56 -1.80
C GLN A 211 2.70 -27.66 -3.32
N LYS A 212 2.11 -26.72 -4.06
CA LYS A 212 2.20 -26.70 -5.53
C LYS A 212 3.61 -26.58 -6.06
N LEU A 213 4.47 -25.75 -5.44
CA LEU A 213 5.87 -25.64 -5.83
C LEU A 213 6.60 -26.98 -5.66
N ARG A 214 6.36 -27.70 -4.55
CA ARG A 214 6.92 -29.02 -4.32
C ARG A 214 6.41 -30.10 -5.31
N GLU A 215 5.12 -30.07 -5.65
CA GLU A 215 4.56 -30.93 -6.69
C GLU A 215 5.24 -30.70 -8.04
N ASN A 216 5.64 -29.46 -8.33
CA ASN A 216 6.41 -29.07 -9.50
C ASN A 216 7.93 -29.31 -9.35
N LYS A 217 8.34 -30.12 -8.34
CA LYS A 217 9.73 -30.50 -8.07
C LYS A 217 10.66 -29.31 -7.76
N GLN A 218 10.12 -28.22 -7.23
CA GLN A 218 10.92 -27.11 -6.71
C GLN A 218 11.41 -27.45 -5.31
N ASP A 219 12.69 -27.19 -5.07
CA ASP A 219 13.39 -27.47 -3.79
C ASP A 219 13.57 -26.23 -2.91
N LYS A 220 13.19 -25.07 -3.41
CA LYS A 220 13.30 -23.78 -2.72
C LYS A 220 12.08 -22.93 -2.92
N ALA A 221 11.71 -22.17 -1.90
CA ALA A 221 10.67 -21.16 -2.00
C ALA A 221 10.92 -19.97 -1.07
N LEU A 222 10.42 -18.81 -1.46
CA LEU A 222 10.47 -17.56 -0.71
C LEU A 222 9.06 -17.12 -0.29
N ILE A 223 8.92 -16.71 0.96
CA ILE A 223 7.74 -16.03 1.50
C ILE A 223 8.10 -14.59 1.85
N ILE A 224 7.39 -13.65 1.26
CA ILE A 224 7.48 -12.23 1.54
C ILE A 224 6.18 -11.84 2.23
N ALA A 225 6.25 -11.49 3.51
CA ALA A 225 5.07 -11.08 4.26
C ALA A 225 5.43 -10.04 5.32
N ALA A 226 4.57 -9.02 5.50
CA ALA A 226 4.79 -7.94 6.44
C ALA A 226 5.08 -8.45 7.86
N THR A 227 5.75 -7.62 8.68
CA THR A 227 5.96 -7.94 10.10
C THR A 227 4.60 -8.08 10.81
N GLY A 228 4.51 -9.04 11.74
CA GLY A 228 3.27 -9.25 12.50
C GLY A 228 2.25 -10.17 11.86
N THR A 229 2.40 -10.59 10.60
CA THR A 229 1.43 -11.47 9.90
C THR A 229 1.48 -12.94 10.30
N GLY A 230 2.44 -13.36 11.12
CA GLY A 230 2.56 -14.75 11.61
C GLY A 230 3.44 -15.65 10.74
N LYS A 231 4.51 -15.14 10.12
CA LYS A 231 5.48 -15.91 9.32
C LYS A 231 6.04 -17.14 10.05
N THR A 232 6.40 -16.99 11.33
CA THR A 232 6.96 -18.09 12.15
C THR A 232 5.95 -19.22 12.34
N TYR A 233 4.68 -18.91 12.58
CA TYR A 233 3.62 -19.93 12.63
C TYR A 233 3.39 -20.58 11.26
N LEU A 234 3.44 -19.79 10.18
CA LEU A 234 3.34 -20.33 8.83
C LEU A 234 4.42 -21.38 8.56
N SER A 235 5.67 -21.10 8.90
CA SER A 235 6.75 -22.08 8.73
C SER A 235 6.55 -23.31 9.59
N ALA A 236 6.04 -23.17 10.82
CA ALA A 236 5.70 -24.32 11.67
C ALA A 236 4.56 -25.18 11.08
N PHE A 237 3.53 -24.55 10.50
CA PHE A 237 2.44 -25.27 9.81
C PHE A 237 2.93 -25.97 8.54
N ASP A 238 3.85 -25.33 7.77
CA ASP A 238 4.43 -25.95 6.58
C ASP A 238 5.31 -27.15 6.95
N VAL A 239 6.12 -27.05 8.00
CA VAL A 239 6.86 -28.18 8.55
C VAL A 239 5.92 -29.31 8.98
N ARG A 240 4.77 -29.00 9.58
CA ARG A 240 3.77 -30.01 9.91
C ARG A 240 3.21 -30.72 8.69
N GLN A 241 2.94 -29.98 7.63
CA GLN A 241 2.43 -30.52 6.35
C GLN A 241 3.49 -31.33 5.60
N PHE A 242 4.74 -30.85 5.56
CA PHE A 242 5.85 -31.53 4.89
C PHE A 242 6.34 -32.77 5.68
N ASN A 243 6.20 -32.73 7.02
CA ASN A 243 6.58 -33.79 7.96
C ASN A 243 8.04 -34.28 7.81
N PRO A 244 9.03 -33.38 7.84
CA PRO A 244 10.44 -33.76 7.78
C PRO A 244 10.88 -34.50 9.05
N LYS A 245 11.94 -35.32 8.94
CA LYS A 245 12.57 -35.94 10.11
C LYS A 245 13.36 -34.91 10.91
N ARG A 246 14.16 -34.09 10.21
CA ARG A 246 15.06 -33.11 10.80
C ARG A 246 14.89 -31.74 10.15
N VAL A 247 14.77 -30.71 11.00
CA VAL A 247 14.61 -29.31 10.59
C VAL A 247 15.75 -28.47 11.15
N LEU A 248 16.31 -27.59 10.33
CA LEU A 248 17.19 -26.51 10.77
C LEU A 248 16.48 -25.18 10.61
N PHE A 249 16.32 -24.44 11.71
CA PHE A 249 15.80 -23.08 11.68
C PHE A 249 16.95 -22.08 11.91
N LEU A 250 17.30 -21.30 10.90
CA LEU A 250 18.40 -20.33 10.91
C LEU A 250 17.90 -18.94 11.31
N ILE A 251 18.55 -18.36 12.31
CA ILE A 251 18.19 -17.06 12.89
C ILE A 251 19.45 -16.26 13.17
N HIS A 252 19.36 -14.93 13.08
CA HIS A 252 20.48 -14.03 13.32
C HIS A 252 20.47 -13.37 14.72
N ARG A 253 19.38 -13.51 15.50
CA ARG A 253 19.23 -12.91 16.83
C ARG A 253 18.65 -13.88 17.85
N GLU A 254 19.25 -13.88 19.05
CA GLU A 254 18.93 -14.75 20.16
C GLU A 254 17.48 -14.62 20.66
N VAL A 255 16.96 -13.41 20.69
CA VAL A 255 15.57 -13.15 21.15
C VAL A 255 14.58 -13.84 20.21
N ILE A 256 14.78 -13.73 18.90
CA ILE A 256 13.91 -14.33 17.88
C ILE A 256 13.96 -15.86 17.96
N LEU A 257 15.14 -16.43 18.26
CA LEU A 257 15.31 -17.87 18.42
C LEU A 257 14.37 -18.44 19.50
N SER A 258 14.35 -17.80 20.66
CA SER A 258 13.50 -18.24 21.78
C SER A 258 12.00 -18.15 21.44
N GLU A 259 11.56 -17.11 20.73
CA GLU A 259 10.16 -16.94 20.32
C GLU A 259 9.79 -17.91 19.18
N ALA A 260 10.69 -18.19 18.25
CA ALA A 260 10.48 -19.19 17.22
C ALA A 260 10.30 -20.58 17.83
N MET A 261 11.15 -20.97 18.79
CA MET A 261 11.00 -22.23 19.52
C MET A 261 9.65 -22.34 20.25
N LYS A 262 9.18 -21.27 20.90
CA LYS A 262 7.87 -21.26 21.55
C LYS A 262 6.74 -21.46 20.54
N SER A 263 6.79 -20.79 19.40
CA SER A 263 5.80 -20.91 18.34
C SER A 263 5.76 -22.33 17.77
N PHE A 264 6.92 -22.92 17.53
CA PHE A 264 7.03 -24.29 17.05
C PHE A 264 6.53 -25.32 18.08
N ARG A 265 6.81 -25.14 19.37
CA ARG A 265 6.29 -26.03 20.44
C ARG A 265 4.76 -26.06 20.49
N ARG A 266 4.09 -24.94 20.21
CA ARG A 266 2.62 -24.87 20.15
C ARG A 266 2.03 -25.67 18.98
N VAL A 267 2.78 -25.82 17.90
CA VAL A 267 2.34 -26.55 16.69
C VAL A 267 2.83 -28.02 16.70
N HIS A 268 3.99 -28.28 17.31
CA HIS A 268 4.69 -29.57 17.32
C HIS A 268 5.03 -30.00 18.76
N ASN A 269 4.03 -30.40 19.51
CA ASN A 269 4.18 -30.77 20.93
C ASN A 269 4.98 -32.07 21.15
N ASN A 270 5.09 -32.95 20.13
CA ASN A 270 5.74 -34.28 20.23
C ASN A 270 7.15 -34.33 19.63
N ARG A 271 7.76 -33.19 19.23
CA ARG A 271 9.09 -33.15 18.63
C ARG A 271 10.13 -32.63 19.61
N VAL A 272 11.32 -33.24 19.58
CA VAL A 272 12.46 -32.77 20.37
C VAL A 272 13.07 -31.54 19.70
N MET A 273 13.09 -30.42 20.43
CA MET A 273 13.64 -29.15 19.93
C MET A 273 14.87 -28.78 20.73
N THR A 274 15.97 -28.59 20.00
CA THR A 274 17.25 -28.20 20.59
C THR A 274 17.73 -26.86 20.06
N ARG A 275 18.70 -26.30 20.76
CA ARG A 275 19.24 -24.98 20.48
C ARG A 275 20.71 -25.05 20.12
N TYR A 276 21.13 -24.26 19.13
CA TYR A 276 22.53 -24.12 18.77
C TYR A 276 22.91 -22.64 18.80
N SER A 277 23.20 -22.11 20.00
CA SER A 277 23.58 -20.71 20.19
C SER A 277 24.41 -20.52 21.46
N GLY A 278 25.40 -19.65 21.46
CA GLY A 278 26.24 -19.35 22.61
C GLY A 278 26.94 -20.60 23.16
N ALA A 279 26.67 -20.93 24.42
CA ALA A 279 27.21 -22.14 25.09
C ALA A 279 26.46 -23.43 24.70
N ASP A 280 25.20 -23.32 24.33
CA ASP A 280 24.34 -24.45 23.96
C ASP A 280 24.61 -24.85 22.50
N LYS A 281 25.24 -26.02 22.25
CA LYS A 281 25.60 -26.52 20.93
C LYS A 281 25.06 -27.92 20.71
N ASP A 282 23.73 -28.06 20.69
CA ASP A 282 23.07 -29.36 20.60
C ASP A 282 22.36 -29.56 19.25
N PHE A 283 22.79 -30.57 18.48
CA PHE A 283 22.18 -31.02 17.22
C PHE A 283 21.33 -32.29 17.36
N SER A 284 21.16 -32.82 18.59
CA SER A 284 20.48 -34.10 18.79
C SER A 284 18.98 -34.07 18.53
N GLY A 285 18.39 -32.89 18.56
CA GLY A 285 16.93 -32.69 18.38
C GLY A 285 16.44 -32.97 16.97
N ASP A 286 15.15 -33.28 16.86
CA ASP A 286 14.46 -33.33 15.57
C ASP A 286 14.46 -31.96 14.89
N PHE A 287 14.25 -30.89 15.66
CA PHE A 287 14.24 -29.51 15.20
C PHE A 287 15.34 -28.72 15.92
N VAL A 288 16.29 -28.23 15.16
CA VAL A 288 17.44 -27.46 15.65
C VAL A 288 17.25 -25.99 15.31
N PHE A 289 17.26 -25.14 16.33
CA PHE A 289 17.19 -23.69 16.17
C PHE A 289 18.60 -23.12 16.34
N ALA A 290 19.18 -22.60 15.28
CA ALA A 290 20.58 -22.22 15.25
C ALA A 290 20.79 -20.73 15.00
N MET A 291 21.67 -20.13 15.81
CA MET A 291 22.23 -18.83 15.52
C MET A 291 23.27 -18.93 14.41
N ILE A 292 23.12 -18.14 13.36
CA ILE A 292 23.99 -18.16 12.19
C ILE A 292 25.44 -17.89 12.55
N GLN A 293 25.69 -16.89 13.41
CA GLN A 293 27.05 -16.55 13.84
C GLN A 293 27.72 -17.72 14.58
N THR A 294 26.97 -18.42 15.43
CA THR A 294 27.49 -19.59 16.19
C THR A 294 27.77 -20.78 15.27
N LEU A 295 26.88 -21.01 14.29
CA LEU A 295 27.02 -22.11 13.34
C LEU A 295 28.12 -21.85 12.33
N TYR A 296 28.32 -20.61 11.89
CA TYR A 296 29.37 -20.19 10.97
C TYR A 296 30.75 -20.11 11.66
N SER A 297 30.80 -19.72 12.94
CA SER A 297 32.06 -19.60 13.70
C SER A 297 32.84 -20.90 13.67
N ASN A 298 34.13 -20.81 13.38
CA ASN A 298 35.04 -21.97 13.25
C ASN A 298 34.51 -23.04 12.26
N GLU A 299 33.71 -22.65 11.31
CA GLU A 299 33.12 -23.56 10.31
C GLU A 299 32.35 -24.73 10.95
N ASN A 300 31.69 -24.51 12.09
CA ASN A 300 31.02 -25.59 12.84
C ASN A 300 29.99 -26.36 11.98
N TYR A 301 29.37 -25.71 10.97
CA TYR A 301 28.42 -26.35 10.07
C TYR A 301 29.08 -27.49 9.23
N LYS A 302 30.40 -27.42 8.96
CA LYS A 302 31.09 -28.44 8.18
C LYS A 302 31.27 -29.78 8.96
N SER A 303 31.09 -29.78 10.27
CA SER A 303 31.10 -30.98 11.10
C SER A 303 29.81 -31.82 10.97
N ILE A 304 28.80 -31.31 10.29
CA ILE A 304 27.50 -31.93 10.13
C ILE A 304 27.38 -32.45 8.70
N PRO A 305 26.85 -33.67 8.47
CA PRO A 305 26.62 -34.17 7.10
C PRO A 305 25.74 -33.21 6.28
N LYS A 306 26.03 -33.08 5.00
CA LYS A 306 25.31 -32.14 4.12
C LYS A 306 23.82 -32.41 4.00
N ASP A 307 23.41 -33.66 4.04
CA ASP A 307 22.06 -34.20 3.95
C ASP A 307 21.39 -34.42 5.32
N TYR A 308 21.98 -33.87 6.40
CA TYR A 308 21.52 -34.11 7.78
C TYR A 308 20.13 -33.52 8.03
N PHE A 309 19.80 -32.38 7.42
CA PHE A 309 18.52 -31.72 7.56
C PHE A 309 17.67 -31.93 6.31
N ASP A 310 16.45 -32.46 6.48
CA ASP A 310 15.50 -32.61 5.39
C ASP A 310 14.88 -31.24 4.99
N TYR A 311 14.78 -30.32 5.97
CA TYR A 311 14.12 -29.03 5.79
C TYR A 311 14.92 -27.93 6.47
N ILE A 312 15.21 -26.87 5.74
CA ILE A 312 15.87 -25.67 6.26
C ILE A 312 14.95 -24.46 6.14
N ILE A 313 14.83 -23.70 7.23
CA ILE A 313 14.13 -22.43 7.28
C ILE A 313 15.16 -21.33 7.49
N ALA A 314 15.19 -20.37 6.58
CA ALA A 314 16.00 -19.15 6.69
C ALA A 314 15.09 -17.96 7.03
N ASP A 315 15.07 -17.57 8.30
CA ASP A 315 14.36 -16.35 8.71
C ASP A 315 15.21 -15.12 8.39
N GLU A 316 14.56 -13.98 8.08
CA GLU A 316 15.21 -12.79 7.51
C GLU A 316 16.06 -13.15 6.28
N ALA A 317 15.44 -13.89 5.37
CA ALA A 317 16.11 -14.49 4.20
C ALA A 317 16.77 -13.44 3.29
N HIS A 318 16.41 -12.15 3.40
CA HIS A 318 17.11 -11.05 2.72
C HIS A 318 18.62 -11.02 3.04
N ARG A 319 19.06 -11.66 4.14
CA ARG A 319 20.46 -11.80 4.53
C ARG A 319 21.19 -13.01 3.90
N SER A 320 20.50 -13.78 3.06
CA SER A 320 21.05 -15.04 2.47
C SER A 320 22.33 -14.87 1.64
N TYR A 321 22.61 -13.68 1.16
CA TYR A 321 23.86 -13.37 0.45
C TYR A 321 25.01 -12.92 1.37
N SER A 322 24.78 -12.67 2.65
CA SER A 322 25.91 -12.45 3.56
C SER A 322 26.80 -13.69 3.59
N VAL A 323 28.11 -13.52 3.71
CA VAL A 323 29.10 -14.61 3.65
C VAL A 323 28.70 -15.77 4.56
N SER A 324 28.27 -15.48 5.78
CA SER A 324 27.90 -16.49 6.78
C SER A 324 26.64 -17.26 6.41
N TYR A 325 25.58 -16.56 5.94
CA TYR A 325 24.34 -17.21 5.50
C TYR A 325 24.58 -18.07 4.25
N LYS A 326 25.19 -17.46 3.24
CA LYS A 326 25.44 -18.09 1.95
C LYS A 326 26.25 -19.37 2.12
N SER A 327 27.34 -19.30 2.90
CA SER A 327 28.20 -20.50 3.15
C SER A 327 27.43 -21.64 3.81
N ILE A 328 26.54 -21.36 4.75
CA ILE A 328 25.73 -22.37 5.42
C ILE A 328 24.67 -22.95 4.48
N LEU A 329 23.92 -22.10 3.76
CA LEU A 329 22.84 -22.53 2.88
C LEU A 329 23.34 -23.28 1.62
N GLU A 330 24.52 -22.94 1.12
CA GLU A 330 25.17 -23.65 -0.01
C GLU A 330 25.85 -24.96 0.41
N TYR A 331 26.17 -25.10 1.69
CA TYR A 331 26.80 -26.33 2.21
C TYR A 331 25.78 -27.45 2.37
N PHE A 332 24.60 -27.17 2.94
CA PHE A 332 23.59 -28.20 3.19
C PHE A 332 22.78 -28.50 1.92
N GLU A 333 22.35 -29.76 1.82
CA GLU A 333 21.53 -30.26 0.71
C GLU A 333 20.16 -30.75 1.24
N PRO A 334 19.27 -29.80 1.70
CA PRO A 334 17.97 -30.18 2.21
C PRO A 334 17.04 -30.62 1.07
N LYS A 335 15.98 -31.39 1.39
CA LYS A 335 14.90 -31.68 0.45
C LYS A 335 14.06 -30.43 0.12
N PHE A 336 14.02 -29.47 1.04
CA PHE A 336 13.35 -28.19 0.82
C PHE A 336 13.97 -27.06 1.66
N LEU A 337 14.17 -25.90 1.03
CA LEU A 337 14.66 -24.67 1.65
C LEU A 337 13.57 -23.60 1.60
N LEU A 338 13.10 -23.17 2.75
CA LEU A 338 12.14 -22.06 2.88
C LEU A 338 12.84 -20.78 3.34
N GLY A 339 12.78 -19.74 2.53
CA GLY A 339 13.14 -18.39 2.92
C GLY A 339 11.92 -17.58 3.38
N MET A 340 12.08 -16.81 4.44
CA MET A 340 11.05 -15.89 4.91
C MET A 340 11.64 -14.50 5.14
N THR A 341 10.96 -13.46 4.68
CA THR A 341 11.34 -12.07 4.94
C THR A 341 10.14 -11.15 4.94
N ALA A 342 10.25 -10.02 5.62
CA ALA A 342 9.28 -8.93 5.48
C ALA A 342 9.68 -7.96 4.38
N THR A 343 10.98 -7.78 4.18
CA THR A 343 11.60 -6.86 3.21
C THR A 343 12.62 -7.65 2.42
N PRO A 344 12.30 -8.09 1.19
CA PRO A 344 13.26 -8.80 0.33
C PRO A 344 14.39 -7.89 -0.17
N GLU A 345 14.19 -6.58 -0.04
CA GLU A 345 15.10 -5.52 -0.47
C GLU A 345 16.36 -5.48 0.44
N ARG A 346 17.53 -5.33 -0.18
CA ARG A 346 18.82 -5.31 0.52
C ARG A 346 19.68 -4.11 0.21
N THR A 347 20.58 -3.81 1.16
CA THR A 347 21.62 -2.80 1.05
C THR A 347 22.99 -3.37 0.63
N ASP A 348 23.14 -4.69 0.40
CA ASP A 348 24.44 -5.34 0.20
C ASP A 348 24.62 -6.09 -1.15
N GLY A 349 23.71 -5.87 -2.10
CA GLY A 349 23.89 -6.24 -3.52
C GLY A 349 23.52 -7.67 -3.91
N GLY A 350 22.94 -8.48 -3.02
CA GLY A 350 22.47 -9.82 -3.34
C GLY A 350 21.01 -9.87 -3.83
N ASN A 351 20.73 -10.64 -4.88
CA ASN A 351 19.37 -10.86 -5.37
C ASN A 351 18.74 -12.10 -4.71
N ILE A 352 17.95 -11.87 -3.66
CA ILE A 352 17.30 -12.97 -2.92
C ILE A 352 16.38 -13.81 -3.82
N PHE A 353 15.71 -13.21 -4.79
CA PHE A 353 14.80 -13.92 -5.69
C PHE A 353 15.54 -14.97 -6.51
N GLU A 354 16.72 -14.61 -7.03
CA GLU A 354 17.57 -15.54 -7.78
C GLU A 354 18.05 -16.70 -6.90
N PHE A 355 18.43 -16.43 -5.65
CA PHE A 355 18.84 -17.46 -4.69
C PHE A 355 17.75 -18.52 -4.46
N PHE A 356 16.47 -18.10 -4.46
CA PHE A 356 15.31 -18.99 -4.35
C PHE A 356 14.69 -19.37 -5.70
N ASN A 357 15.46 -19.31 -6.80
CA ASN A 357 15.03 -19.69 -8.17
C ASN A 357 13.77 -18.92 -8.62
N ASN A 358 13.52 -17.72 -8.11
CA ASN A 358 12.32 -16.92 -8.31
C ASN A 358 11.00 -17.61 -7.88
N ASN A 359 11.07 -18.60 -7.02
CA ASN A 359 9.91 -19.32 -6.49
C ASN A 359 9.29 -18.55 -5.32
N ILE A 360 8.43 -17.61 -5.60
CA ILE A 360 7.69 -16.83 -4.58
C ILE A 360 6.40 -17.59 -4.26
N ALA A 361 6.34 -18.20 -3.06
CA ALA A 361 5.13 -18.88 -2.60
C ALA A 361 4.05 -17.91 -2.14
N LEU A 362 4.46 -16.79 -1.56
CA LEU A 362 3.56 -15.72 -1.13
C LEU A 362 4.28 -14.38 -1.14
N GLU A 363 3.60 -13.37 -1.66
CA GLU A 363 3.93 -11.96 -1.43
C GLU A 363 2.71 -11.25 -0.86
N MET A 364 2.87 -10.67 0.34
CA MET A 364 1.82 -9.97 1.08
C MET A 364 2.43 -8.78 1.81
N ARG A 365 2.30 -7.61 1.22
CA ARG A 365 2.84 -6.34 1.72
C ARG A 365 1.94 -5.74 2.80
N LEU A 366 2.35 -4.59 3.36
CA LEU A 366 1.63 -3.93 4.44
C LEU A 366 0.18 -3.60 4.05
N ARG A 367 -0.07 -3.05 2.87
CA ARG A 367 -1.43 -2.71 2.41
C ARG A 367 -2.33 -3.95 2.29
N ASP A 368 -1.78 -5.06 1.78
CA ASP A 368 -2.52 -6.33 1.69
C ASP A 368 -2.81 -6.90 3.07
N SER A 369 -1.83 -6.80 3.98
CA SER A 369 -1.98 -7.24 5.37
C SER A 369 -3.03 -6.43 6.13
N LEU A 370 -3.16 -5.13 5.85
CA LEU A 370 -4.22 -4.27 6.38
C LEU A 370 -5.60 -4.62 5.77
N ARG A 371 -5.65 -4.91 4.46
CA ARG A 371 -6.87 -5.31 3.75
C ARG A 371 -7.43 -6.64 4.28
N GLU A 372 -6.55 -7.59 4.55
CA GLU A 372 -6.88 -8.92 5.08
C GLU A 372 -7.02 -8.95 6.61
N ASP A 373 -6.99 -7.79 7.26
CA ASP A 373 -7.03 -7.66 8.74
C ASP A 373 -6.02 -8.56 9.46
N LEU A 374 -4.82 -8.70 8.93
CA LEU A 374 -3.75 -9.52 9.55
C LEU A 374 -2.90 -8.73 10.55
N VAL A 375 -2.86 -7.42 10.40
CA VAL A 375 -2.16 -6.47 11.27
C VAL A 375 -3.13 -5.43 11.80
N LEU A 376 -2.75 -4.74 12.88
CA LEU A 376 -3.55 -3.66 13.44
C LEU A 376 -3.60 -2.46 12.50
N PRO A 377 -4.74 -1.75 12.41
CA PRO A 377 -4.80 -0.47 11.77
C PRO A 377 -3.96 0.56 12.56
N PHE A 378 -3.56 1.62 11.88
CA PHE A 378 -2.87 2.73 12.50
C PHE A 378 -3.52 4.07 12.15
N HIS A 379 -3.42 5.01 13.08
CA HIS A 379 -3.78 6.40 12.88
C HIS A 379 -2.50 7.23 12.83
N TYR A 380 -2.16 7.69 11.64
CA TYR A 380 -0.97 8.49 11.38
C TYR A 380 -1.32 9.97 11.35
N PHE A 381 -0.56 10.76 12.09
CA PHE A 381 -0.68 12.21 12.15
C PHE A 381 0.65 12.84 11.73
N GLY A 382 0.67 13.41 10.53
CA GLY A 382 1.77 14.23 10.03
C GLY A 382 1.64 15.65 10.56
N ILE A 383 2.55 16.03 11.44
CA ILE A 383 2.51 17.27 12.20
C ILE A 383 3.66 18.16 11.75
N SER A 384 3.37 19.37 11.33
CA SER A 384 4.40 20.36 10.99
C SER A 384 5.24 20.70 12.21
N ASP A 385 6.53 20.40 12.18
CA ASP A 385 7.47 20.79 13.21
C ASP A 385 7.90 22.26 12.99
N VAL A 386 7.14 23.16 13.58
CA VAL A 386 7.37 24.61 13.48
C VAL A 386 8.45 25.12 14.44
N THR A 387 8.98 24.24 15.30
CA THR A 387 9.99 24.61 16.31
C THR A 387 11.40 24.62 15.77
N THR A 388 11.62 23.94 14.63
CA THR A 388 12.95 23.76 14.04
C THR A 388 12.94 24.04 12.54
N ASP A 389 14.00 24.68 12.05
CA ASP A 389 14.22 24.92 10.63
C ASP A 389 15.36 24.03 10.12
N LEU A 390 15.03 23.17 9.15
CA LEU A 390 15.93 22.21 8.51
C LEU A 390 16.10 22.43 7.00
N GLU A 391 15.56 23.53 6.43
CA GLU A 391 15.53 23.75 4.97
C GLU A 391 16.94 23.76 4.35
N ASP A 392 17.90 24.42 5.01
CA ASP A 392 19.27 24.57 4.51
C ASP A 392 20.24 23.53 5.07
N ILE A 393 19.75 22.51 5.78
CA ILE A 393 20.60 21.51 6.42
C ILE A 393 20.76 20.28 5.54
N ASP A 394 21.99 19.86 5.36
CA ASP A 394 22.31 18.56 4.78
C ASP A 394 21.97 17.44 5.78
N LEU A 395 20.91 16.69 5.48
CA LEU A 395 20.43 15.60 6.34
C LEU A 395 21.45 14.46 6.53
N SER A 396 22.51 14.41 5.73
CA SER A 396 23.61 13.45 5.93
C SER A 396 24.52 13.81 7.11
N LYS A 397 24.49 15.06 7.56
CA LYS A 397 25.21 15.55 8.73
C LYS A 397 24.46 15.27 10.02
N ILE A 398 24.41 14.01 10.41
CA ILE A 398 23.59 13.47 11.50
C ILE A 398 23.71 14.28 12.80
N ASP A 399 24.92 14.69 13.20
CA ASP A 399 25.15 15.41 14.44
C ASP A 399 24.66 16.87 14.38
N GLU A 400 24.68 17.50 13.22
CA GLU A 400 24.13 18.83 13.01
C GLU A 400 22.61 18.81 13.10
N VAL A 401 21.97 17.83 12.44
CA VAL A 401 20.54 17.58 12.54
C VAL A 401 20.13 17.30 13.98
N ALA A 402 20.84 16.40 14.67
CA ALA A 402 20.54 16.05 16.06
C ALA A 402 20.58 17.27 16.99
N ARG A 403 21.60 18.14 16.86
CA ARG A 403 21.71 19.40 17.66
C ARG A 403 20.54 20.34 17.43
N LYS A 404 20.07 20.48 16.19
CA LYS A 404 18.92 21.33 15.86
C LYS A 404 17.61 20.79 16.44
N LEU A 405 17.45 19.47 16.50
CA LEU A 405 16.26 18.80 17.02
C LEU A 405 16.28 18.66 18.56
N SER A 406 17.43 18.83 19.21
CA SER A 406 17.58 18.71 20.67
C SER A 406 17.36 20.05 21.36
N ILE A 407 16.13 20.58 21.29
CA ILE A 407 15.73 21.84 21.92
C ILE A 407 14.47 21.63 22.79
N LYS A 408 14.38 22.36 23.91
CA LYS A 408 13.28 22.21 24.88
C LYS A 408 11.94 22.58 24.30
N ASP A 409 11.83 23.65 23.56
CA ASP A 409 10.57 24.09 22.93
C ASP A 409 9.97 22.98 22.02
N ARG A 410 10.83 22.19 21.39
CA ARG A 410 10.41 21.03 20.60
C ARG A 410 9.87 19.90 21.48
N VAL A 411 10.50 19.66 22.63
CA VAL A 411 10.01 18.65 23.59
C VAL A 411 8.62 19.03 24.09
N ASP A 412 8.41 20.29 24.48
CA ASP A 412 7.09 20.80 24.89
C ASP A 412 6.06 20.60 23.81
N PHE A 413 6.40 20.91 22.56
CA PHE A 413 5.52 20.73 21.40
C PHE A 413 5.20 19.25 21.16
N VAL A 414 6.19 18.36 21.24
CA VAL A 414 5.97 16.90 21.09
C VAL A 414 5.04 16.38 22.18
N ILE A 415 5.22 16.81 23.43
CA ILE A 415 4.36 16.42 24.55
C ILE A 415 2.94 16.93 24.34
N GLU A 416 2.76 18.21 23.95
CA GLU A 416 1.43 18.77 23.62
C GLU A 416 0.68 17.92 22.60
N LYS A 417 1.34 17.57 21.48
CA LYS A 417 0.71 16.79 20.43
C LYS A 417 0.43 15.35 20.85
N MET A 418 1.33 14.77 21.62
CA MET A 418 1.15 13.43 22.17
C MET A 418 -0.07 13.34 23.10
N GLU A 419 -0.26 14.33 23.98
CA GLU A 419 -1.43 14.39 24.86
C GLU A 419 -2.72 14.71 24.08
N TYR A 420 -2.60 15.52 23.05
CA TYR A 420 -3.75 15.88 22.22
C TYR A 420 -4.30 14.66 21.46
N TYR A 421 -3.46 13.92 20.73
CA TYR A 421 -3.90 12.77 19.94
C TYR A 421 -4.06 11.48 20.77
N GLY A 422 -3.30 11.32 21.85
CA GLY A 422 -3.38 10.16 22.74
C GLY A 422 -2.98 8.82 22.10
N PHE A 423 -3.44 7.74 22.65
CA PHE A 423 -3.05 6.36 22.26
C PHE A 423 -4.20 5.37 22.56
N SER A 424 -4.14 4.17 22.00
CA SER A 424 -5.08 3.07 22.30
C SER A 424 -4.67 2.31 23.56
N GLY A 425 -5.65 1.87 24.36
CA GLY A 425 -5.43 1.11 25.59
C GLY A 425 -5.22 1.99 26.84
N HIS A 426 -4.92 1.32 27.96
CA HIS A 426 -4.88 1.95 29.30
C HIS A 426 -3.54 2.55 29.65
N LYS A 427 -2.43 1.86 29.31
CA LYS A 427 -1.07 2.31 29.58
C LYS A 427 -0.41 2.72 28.27
N ARG A 428 0.26 3.88 28.30
CA ARG A 428 1.11 4.33 27.18
C ARG A 428 2.35 3.43 27.09
N LYS A 429 2.61 2.90 25.90
CA LYS A 429 3.79 2.10 25.56
C LYS A 429 4.36 2.64 24.28
N CYS A 430 5.34 3.53 24.39
CA CYS A 430 5.81 4.37 23.31
C CYS A 430 7.22 4.00 22.84
N LEU A 431 7.43 4.00 21.52
CA LEU A 431 8.75 4.01 20.89
C LEU A 431 8.98 5.36 20.23
N GLY A 432 10.08 6.05 20.59
CA GLY A 432 10.53 7.29 19.96
C GLY A 432 11.76 7.04 19.09
N PHE A 433 11.68 7.32 17.79
CA PHE A 433 12.77 7.14 16.85
C PHE A 433 13.55 8.45 16.67
N CYS A 434 14.82 8.47 17.13
CA CYS A 434 15.70 9.62 17.14
C CYS A 434 16.77 9.57 16.03
N VAL A 435 17.46 10.68 15.80
CA VAL A 435 18.49 10.82 14.76
C VAL A 435 19.77 10.06 15.11
N ASN A 436 20.26 10.24 16.36
CA ASN A 436 21.43 9.57 16.92
C ASN A 436 21.25 9.33 18.43
N ASN A 437 22.23 8.67 19.06
CA ASN A 437 22.16 8.30 20.48
C ASN A 437 22.07 9.55 21.37
N ALA A 438 22.80 10.60 21.09
CA ALA A 438 22.75 11.84 21.87
C ALA A 438 21.35 12.50 21.85
N HIS A 439 20.65 12.46 20.70
CA HIS A 439 19.27 12.91 20.61
C HIS A 439 18.31 12.00 21.40
N ALA A 440 18.52 10.69 21.40
CA ALA A 440 17.71 9.76 22.20
C ALA A 440 17.88 9.99 23.70
N ASP A 441 19.12 10.19 24.16
CA ASP A 441 19.44 10.50 25.54
C ASP A 441 18.84 11.83 25.99
N PHE A 442 18.92 12.87 25.15
CA PHE A 442 18.28 14.15 25.37
C PHE A 442 16.76 14.02 25.54
N MET A 443 16.10 13.35 24.62
CA MET A 443 14.64 13.16 24.68
C MET A 443 14.23 12.37 25.94
N ALA A 444 14.94 11.30 26.28
CA ALA A 444 14.67 10.53 27.49
C ALA A 444 14.84 11.39 28.77
N SER A 445 15.88 12.21 28.83
CA SER A 445 16.16 13.11 29.96
C SER A 445 15.05 14.15 30.12
N GLU A 446 14.68 14.84 29.05
CA GLU A 446 13.67 15.89 29.11
C GLU A 446 12.27 15.31 29.42
N PHE A 447 11.88 14.17 28.81
CA PHE A 447 10.61 13.51 29.14
C PHE A 447 10.54 13.11 30.62
N ASN A 448 11.62 12.60 31.20
CA ASN A 448 11.69 12.32 32.63
C ASN A 448 11.54 13.61 33.48
N ALA A 449 12.13 14.74 33.05
CA ALA A 449 11.97 16.02 33.74
C ALA A 449 10.51 16.51 33.72
N PHE A 450 9.75 16.20 32.66
CA PHE A 450 8.31 16.48 32.58
C PHE A 450 7.42 15.42 33.28
N GLY A 451 8.03 14.43 33.93
CA GLY A 451 7.28 13.40 34.67
C GLY A 451 6.82 12.20 33.83
N TYR A 452 7.32 12.04 32.60
CA TYR A 452 7.09 10.91 31.72
C TYR A 452 8.23 9.88 31.84
N PRO A 453 8.06 8.75 32.52
CA PRO A 453 9.11 7.77 32.74
C PRO A 453 9.66 7.21 31.42
N SER A 454 10.92 7.51 31.15
CA SER A 454 11.57 7.30 29.87
C SER A 454 12.98 6.74 29.99
N VAL A 455 13.43 5.98 29.00
CA VAL A 455 14.81 5.49 28.86
C VAL A 455 15.26 5.57 27.41
N SER A 456 16.55 5.79 27.19
CA SER A 456 17.20 5.63 25.88
C SER A 456 17.84 4.24 25.78
N LEU A 457 17.77 3.63 24.59
CA LEU A 457 18.49 2.41 24.25
C LEU A 457 19.31 2.62 22.97
N SER A 458 20.56 2.18 22.99
CA SER A 458 21.51 2.30 21.89
C SER A 458 22.04 0.93 21.40
N GLY A 459 22.83 0.95 20.34
CA GLY A 459 23.55 -0.23 19.87
C GLY A 459 24.50 -0.82 20.90
N GLU A 460 24.99 0.00 21.83
CA GLU A 460 25.92 -0.38 22.91
C GLU A 460 25.22 -1.00 24.13
N SER A 461 23.90 -0.82 24.27
CA SER A 461 23.11 -1.44 25.34
C SER A 461 23.17 -2.96 25.23
N SER A 462 23.42 -3.65 26.36
CA SER A 462 23.49 -5.11 26.40
C SER A 462 22.15 -5.76 26.09
N ASP A 463 22.16 -6.99 25.59
CA ASP A 463 20.93 -7.76 25.33
C ASP A 463 20.10 -8.00 26.61
N THR A 464 20.77 -8.12 27.76
CA THR A 464 20.10 -8.25 29.06
C THR A 464 19.34 -6.98 29.42
N GLU A 465 20.00 -5.84 29.30
CA GLU A 465 19.41 -4.53 29.57
C GLU A 465 18.21 -4.27 28.66
N ARG A 466 18.34 -4.54 27.35
CA ARG A 466 17.23 -4.40 26.39
C ARG A 466 16.03 -5.24 26.78
N LYS A 467 16.24 -6.51 27.17
CA LYS A 467 15.18 -7.42 27.63
C LYS A 467 14.49 -6.92 28.89
N GLU A 468 15.25 -6.42 29.86
CA GLU A 468 14.70 -5.85 31.08
C GLU A 468 13.86 -4.60 30.83
N VAL A 469 14.35 -3.70 30.01
CA VAL A 469 13.62 -2.46 29.66
C VAL A 469 12.33 -2.78 28.90
N ILE A 470 12.38 -3.69 27.93
CA ILE A 470 11.16 -4.13 27.22
C ILE A 470 10.16 -4.75 28.18
N LYS A 471 10.60 -5.63 29.08
CA LYS A 471 9.73 -6.24 30.09
C LYS A 471 9.08 -5.20 31.01
N LYS A 472 9.79 -4.15 31.39
CA LYS A 472 9.24 -3.02 32.16
C LYS A 472 8.19 -2.25 31.35
N LEU A 473 8.46 -1.96 30.06
CA LEU A 473 7.49 -1.27 29.21
C LEU A 473 6.19 -2.08 29.04
N GLU A 474 6.31 -3.41 28.88
CA GLU A 474 5.16 -4.31 28.71
C GLU A 474 4.36 -4.53 30.00
N ASN A 475 5.00 -4.45 31.17
CA ASN A 475 4.34 -4.64 32.46
C ASN A 475 3.43 -3.46 32.78
N LEU A 476 2.14 -3.74 33.00
CA LEU A 476 1.12 -2.72 33.31
C LEU A 476 1.38 -2.03 34.67
N ASP A 477 2.01 -2.73 35.62
CA ASP A 477 2.29 -2.21 36.95
C ASP A 477 3.60 -1.40 37.02
N ASP A 478 4.47 -1.46 36.00
CA ASP A 478 5.69 -0.67 35.92
C ASP A 478 5.38 0.75 35.44
N LYS A 479 6.18 1.72 35.86
CA LYS A 479 5.99 3.13 35.51
C LYS A 479 6.53 3.49 34.12
N LEU A 480 7.42 2.68 33.52
CA LEU A 480 8.06 2.98 32.25
C LEU A 480 7.04 3.10 31.12
N GLU A 481 7.06 4.21 30.41
CA GLU A 481 6.15 4.50 29.29
C GLU A 481 6.87 4.70 27.93
N PHE A 482 8.14 5.13 27.94
CA PHE A 482 8.86 5.54 26.72
C PHE A 482 10.21 4.86 26.59
N ILE A 483 10.50 4.41 25.36
CA ILE A 483 11.84 4.02 24.95
C ILE A 483 12.24 4.88 23.75
N PHE A 484 13.29 5.69 23.90
CA PHE A 484 13.89 6.45 22.81
C PHE A 484 15.06 5.68 22.22
N THR A 485 15.17 5.64 20.90
CA THR A 485 16.17 4.82 20.21
C THR A 485 16.50 5.36 18.82
N VAL A 486 17.53 4.84 18.20
CA VAL A 486 17.91 5.17 16.82
C VAL A 486 17.47 4.05 15.88
N ASP A 487 18.29 3.02 15.68
CA ASP A 487 18.07 1.97 14.68
C ASP A 487 17.96 0.56 15.27
N ILE A 488 18.17 0.38 16.57
CA ILE A 488 18.19 -0.96 17.20
C ILE A 488 16.84 -1.67 17.13
N PHE A 489 15.74 -0.95 16.99
CA PHE A 489 14.40 -1.49 16.82
C PHE A 489 13.96 -1.54 15.35
N ASN A 490 14.79 -1.16 14.39
CA ASN A 490 14.45 -1.33 12.97
C ASN A 490 14.36 -2.80 12.57
N GLU A 491 15.13 -3.69 13.23
CA GLU A 491 15.10 -5.13 12.97
C GLU A 491 15.13 -5.94 14.28
N GLY A 492 14.43 -7.08 14.28
CA GLY A 492 14.62 -8.20 15.23
C GLY A 492 14.19 -8.02 16.69
N ILE A 493 13.69 -6.89 17.12
CA ILE A 493 13.03 -6.73 18.44
C ILE A 493 11.55 -6.45 18.19
N ASP A 494 10.71 -7.16 18.91
CA ASP A 494 9.27 -7.07 18.76
C ASP A 494 8.63 -6.76 20.10
N ILE A 495 7.80 -5.72 20.14
CA ILE A 495 7.04 -5.31 21.30
C ILE A 495 5.58 -5.16 20.87
N PRO A 496 4.82 -6.28 20.87
CA PRO A 496 3.44 -6.27 20.34
C PRO A 496 2.52 -5.26 21.04
N SER A 497 2.81 -4.93 22.30
CA SER A 497 2.00 -4.05 23.13
C SER A 497 2.21 -2.55 22.85
N VAL A 498 3.18 -2.14 22.00
CA VAL A 498 3.40 -0.74 21.63
C VAL A 498 2.14 -0.16 20.97
N ASN A 499 1.67 0.97 21.50
CA ASN A 499 0.44 1.65 21.07
C ASN A 499 0.65 3.10 20.63
N LEU A 500 1.88 3.61 20.77
CA LEU A 500 2.29 4.93 20.30
C LEU A 500 3.68 4.88 19.68
N VAL A 501 3.86 5.53 18.55
CA VAL A 501 5.15 5.73 17.89
C VAL A 501 5.37 7.22 17.65
N LEU A 502 6.53 7.73 18.05
CA LEU A 502 6.99 9.10 17.78
C LEU A 502 8.11 9.05 16.74
N MET A 503 7.87 9.60 15.56
CA MET A 503 8.87 9.80 14.52
C MET A 503 9.52 11.17 14.74
N LEU A 504 10.68 11.18 15.42
CA LEU A 504 11.37 12.40 15.85
C LEU A 504 12.56 12.76 14.96
N ARG A 505 12.75 12.02 13.88
CA ARG A 505 13.81 12.25 12.90
C ARG A 505 13.24 12.45 11.49
N PRO A 506 13.90 13.23 10.63
CA PRO A 506 13.52 13.37 9.24
C PRO A 506 13.49 12.02 8.52
N THR A 507 12.44 11.75 7.76
CA THR A 507 12.34 10.53 6.92
C THR A 507 13.33 10.64 5.76
N GLN A 508 14.31 9.74 5.73
CA GLN A 508 15.32 9.66 4.66
C GLN A 508 15.13 8.45 3.73
N SER A 509 14.32 7.49 4.16
CA SER A 509 14.07 6.26 3.41
C SER A 509 12.66 5.72 3.68
N PRO A 510 11.88 5.44 2.64
CA PRO A 510 10.57 4.79 2.78
C PRO A 510 10.63 3.41 3.47
N ILE A 511 11.71 2.66 3.27
CA ILE A 511 11.90 1.34 3.92
C ILE A 511 12.00 1.50 5.43
N ILE A 512 12.89 2.37 5.89
CA ILE A 512 13.12 2.58 7.32
C ILE A 512 11.82 3.06 7.98
N PHE A 513 11.10 3.97 7.33
CA PHE A 513 9.81 4.45 7.78
C PHE A 513 8.81 3.29 7.97
N THR A 514 8.67 2.44 6.94
CA THR A 514 7.75 1.28 6.99
C THR A 514 8.17 0.27 8.06
N GLN A 515 9.48 0.05 8.25
CA GLN A 515 10.00 -0.84 9.30
C GLN A 515 9.69 -0.31 10.71
N GLN A 516 9.85 0.99 10.94
CA GLN A 516 9.53 1.64 12.22
C GLN A 516 8.02 1.58 12.50
N LEU A 517 7.21 1.89 11.51
CA LEU A 517 5.75 1.76 11.58
C LEU A 517 5.34 0.33 11.93
N GLY A 518 5.95 -0.66 11.27
CA GLY A 518 5.65 -2.09 11.44
C GLY A 518 5.85 -2.62 12.87
N ARG A 519 6.64 -1.93 13.72
CA ARG A 519 6.88 -2.37 15.10
C ARG A 519 5.64 -2.33 15.97
N GLY A 520 4.74 -1.40 15.75
CA GLY A 520 3.50 -1.26 16.51
C GLY A 520 2.28 -1.92 15.85
N LEU A 521 2.41 -2.57 14.68
CA LEU A 521 1.25 -3.08 13.94
C LEU A 521 0.81 -4.49 14.33
N ARG A 522 1.48 -5.16 15.26
CA ARG A 522 1.03 -6.47 15.74
C ARG A 522 -0.26 -6.36 16.55
N LYS A 523 -1.19 -7.29 16.30
CA LYS A 523 -2.40 -7.42 17.10
C LYS A 523 -2.05 -7.76 18.55
N HIS A 524 -2.61 -7.02 19.47
CA HIS A 524 -2.47 -7.22 20.91
C HIS A 524 -3.77 -6.89 21.62
N TYR A 525 -4.14 -7.66 22.63
CA TYR A 525 -5.43 -7.51 23.31
C TYR A 525 -5.63 -6.17 24.04
N GLU A 526 -4.52 -5.46 24.35
CA GLU A 526 -4.57 -4.17 25.04
C GLU A 526 -4.76 -2.96 24.12
N LYS A 527 -4.80 -3.15 22.80
CA LYS A 527 -4.91 -2.03 21.86
C LYS A 527 -5.76 -2.39 20.64
N GLU A 528 -6.51 -1.42 20.14
CA GLU A 528 -7.32 -1.52 18.92
C GLU A 528 -6.62 -0.95 17.69
N PHE A 529 -5.70 -0.01 17.88
CA PHE A 529 -4.95 0.66 16.82
C PHE A 529 -3.60 1.14 17.34
N LEU A 530 -2.71 1.50 16.41
CA LEU A 530 -1.45 2.18 16.69
C LEU A 530 -1.59 3.68 16.39
N THR A 531 -1.24 4.56 17.32
CA THR A 531 -1.05 5.99 17.03
C THR A 531 0.37 6.24 16.57
N VAL A 532 0.53 6.98 15.46
CA VAL A 532 1.82 7.39 14.92
C VAL A 532 1.84 8.91 14.80
N LEU A 533 2.77 9.57 15.50
CA LEU A 533 2.98 11.00 15.40
C LEU A 533 4.31 11.24 14.67
N ASP A 534 4.23 11.84 13.50
CA ASP A 534 5.40 12.16 12.68
C ASP A 534 5.60 13.68 12.64
N PHE A 535 6.71 14.13 13.22
CA PHE A 535 7.06 15.55 13.32
C PHE A 535 7.85 15.96 12.07
N ILE A 536 7.12 16.44 11.07
CA ILE A 536 7.62 16.74 9.74
C ILE A 536 8.26 18.13 9.73
N GLY A 537 9.59 18.15 9.64
CA GLY A 537 10.34 19.39 9.44
C GLY A 537 10.28 19.87 7.97
N ASN A 538 10.67 21.12 7.75
CA ASN A 538 10.72 21.77 6.45
C ASN A 538 11.94 21.37 5.58
N HIS A 539 12.33 20.10 5.57
CA HIS A 539 13.51 19.62 4.85
C HIS A 539 13.18 19.20 3.40
N ASN A 540 14.19 19.20 2.55
CA ASN A 540 14.06 18.95 1.10
C ASN A 540 13.65 17.52 0.69
N LYS A 541 13.69 16.55 1.61
CA LYS A 541 13.29 15.13 1.37
C LYS A 541 11.91 14.78 1.94
N SER A 542 11.12 15.75 2.43
CA SER A 542 9.78 15.48 2.99
C SER A 542 8.82 14.82 2.01
N PHE A 543 9.05 14.96 0.70
CA PHE A 543 8.28 14.25 -0.35
C PHE A 543 8.42 12.72 -0.31
N LEU A 544 9.39 12.16 0.44
CA LEU A 544 9.52 10.71 0.65
C LEU A 544 8.42 10.13 1.54
N ILE A 545 7.81 10.95 2.39
CA ILE A 545 6.73 10.53 3.29
C ILE A 545 5.50 10.04 2.50
N PRO A 546 4.91 10.81 1.56
CA PRO A 546 3.82 10.31 0.73
C PRO A 546 4.19 9.09 -0.10
N ILE A 547 5.43 8.95 -0.55
CA ILE A 547 5.89 7.74 -1.25
C ILE A 547 5.82 6.53 -0.32
N ALA A 548 6.32 6.65 0.91
CA ALA A 548 6.27 5.58 1.91
C ALA A 548 4.84 5.19 2.30
N LEU A 549 3.96 6.18 2.46
CA LEU A 549 2.56 5.98 2.83
C LEU A 549 1.73 5.42 1.67
N SER A 550 2.03 5.79 0.42
CA SER A 550 1.33 5.28 -0.77
C SER A 550 1.53 3.78 -0.94
N GLY A 551 2.68 3.24 -0.54
CA GLY A 551 3.07 1.84 -0.75
C GLY A 551 3.16 1.46 -2.24
N SER A 552 3.25 2.43 -3.15
CA SER A 552 3.37 2.20 -4.58
C SER A 552 4.82 2.42 -5.04
N ARG A 553 5.35 1.50 -5.84
CA ARG A 553 6.65 1.65 -6.51
C ARG A 553 6.57 2.56 -7.72
N TYR A 554 5.42 2.56 -8.37
CA TYR A 554 5.19 3.21 -9.65
C TYR A 554 4.35 4.46 -9.44
N TYR A 555 4.91 5.37 -8.65
CA TYR A 555 4.29 6.64 -8.36
C TYR A 555 4.69 7.71 -9.38
N ASP A 556 3.78 8.59 -9.66
CA ASP A 556 4.04 9.86 -10.33
C ASP A 556 3.70 11.04 -9.41
N LYS A 557 4.16 12.21 -9.79
CA LYS A 557 4.02 13.43 -8.99
C LYS A 557 2.55 13.78 -8.72
N ASP A 558 1.71 13.58 -9.72
CA ASP A 558 0.31 13.98 -9.68
C ASP A 558 -0.51 13.03 -8.81
N SER A 559 -0.29 11.72 -8.94
CA SER A 559 -0.90 10.71 -8.06
C SER A 559 -0.55 10.93 -6.58
N LEU A 560 0.72 11.25 -6.28
CA LEU A 560 1.14 11.56 -4.91
C LEU A 560 0.48 12.83 -4.37
N ARG A 561 0.34 13.88 -5.22
CA ARG A 561 -0.39 15.10 -4.86
C ARG A 561 -1.85 14.79 -4.49
N VAL A 562 -2.55 14.04 -5.35
CA VAL A 562 -3.94 13.67 -5.09
C VAL A 562 -4.08 12.86 -3.81
N GLN A 563 -3.23 11.86 -3.60
CA GLN A 563 -3.23 11.07 -2.38
C GLN A 563 -3.02 11.93 -1.13
N LEU A 564 -2.07 12.87 -1.18
CA LEU A 564 -1.78 13.79 -0.08
C LEU A 564 -2.97 14.71 0.24
N GLU A 565 -3.57 15.33 -0.79
CA GLU A 565 -4.75 16.22 -0.64
C GLU A 565 -5.98 15.45 -0.09
N LYS A 566 -6.13 14.19 -0.46
CA LYS A 566 -7.23 13.31 -0.01
C LYS A 566 -6.91 12.51 1.25
N ASN A 567 -5.80 12.83 1.95
CA ASN A 567 -5.37 12.11 3.16
C ASN A 567 -5.30 10.59 2.95
N PHE A 568 -4.83 10.13 1.78
CA PHE A 568 -4.69 8.71 1.46
C PHE A 568 -5.95 7.89 1.71
N SER A 569 -7.10 8.41 1.29
CA SER A 569 -8.43 7.80 1.54
C SER A 569 -8.57 6.37 0.97
N ASP A 570 -7.65 5.93 0.14
CA ASP A 570 -7.59 4.59 -0.49
C ASP A 570 -6.87 3.53 0.38
N ILE A 571 -6.33 3.91 1.54
CA ILE A 571 -5.66 2.94 2.43
C ILE A 571 -6.69 1.96 3.02
N PRO A 572 -6.43 0.65 2.91
CA PRO A 572 -7.38 -0.37 3.35
C PRO A 572 -7.61 -0.39 4.86
N GLY A 573 -8.75 -0.92 5.25
CA GLY A 573 -9.12 -1.16 6.63
C GLY A 573 -9.45 0.11 7.41
N CYS A 574 -9.32 0.03 8.73
CA CYS A 574 -9.57 1.16 9.64
C CYS A 574 -8.42 2.17 9.70
N THR A 575 -7.34 1.95 8.97
CA THR A 575 -6.18 2.86 8.92
C THR A 575 -6.59 4.25 8.43
N SER A 576 -6.02 5.28 9.04
CA SER A 576 -6.28 6.67 8.69
C SER A 576 -4.99 7.49 8.70
N ILE A 577 -4.85 8.37 7.73
CA ILE A 577 -3.73 9.30 7.62
C ILE A 577 -4.27 10.71 7.65
N PHE A 578 -3.76 11.50 8.56
CA PHE A 578 -4.04 12.91 8.68
C PHE A 578 -2.73 13.69 8.62
N MET A 579 -2.73 14.79 7.89
CA MET A 579 -1.62 15.74 7.88
C MET A 579 -2.17 17.13 8.09
N ASP A 580 -1.50 17.93 8.91
CA ASP A 580 -1.86 19.33 9.02
C ASP A 580 -1.58 20.10 7.72
N GLU A 581 -2.26 21.22 7.52
CA GLU A 581 -2.20 21.98 6.27
C GLU A 581 -0.78 22.51 5.97
N ILE A 582 -0.01 22.86 7.00
CA ILE A 582 1.36 23.36 6.85
C ILE A 582 2.28 22.22 6.39
N ALA A 583 2.17 21.03 6.99
CA ALA A 583 2.94 19.86 6.59
C ALA A 583 2.60 19.46 5.14
N LYS A 584 1.32 19.47 4.77
CA LYS A 584 0.88 19.21 3.39
C LYS A 584 1.49 20.23 2.41
N GLU A 585 1.41 21.52 2.74
CA GLU A 585 1.94 22.58 1.89
C GLU A 585 3.46 22.44 1.72
N HIS A 586 4.21 22.17 2.80
CA HIS A 586 5.64 21.92 2.72
C HIS A 586 5.96 20.72 1.81
N ILE A 587 5.27 19.60 1.98
CA ILE A 587 5.47 18.40 1.17
C ILE A 587 5.12 18.70 -0.30
N LEU A 588 4.02 19.42 -0.56
CA LEU A 588 3.61 19.80 -1.91
C LEU A 588 4.65 20.69 -2.57
N VAL A 589 5.19 21.69 -1.86
CA VAL A 589 6.27 22.56 -2.38
C VAL A 589 7.50 21.74 -2.74
N GLN A 590 7.91 20.80 -1.88
CA GLN A 590 9.05 19.94 -2.18
C GLN A 590 8.75 18.98 -3.35
N LEU A 591 7.55 18.40 -3.41
CA LEU A 591 7.11 17.56 -4.50
C LEU A 591 7.11 18.34 -5.84
N GLU A 592 6.70 19.63 -5.83
CA GLU A 592 6.76 20.50 -7.02
C GLU A 592 8.18 20.78 -7.49
N ARG A 593 9.12 20.96 -6.57
CA ARG A 593 10.55 21.20 -6.86
C ARG A 593 11.24 19.98 -7.47
N VAL A 594 10.80 18.77 -7.12
CA VAL A 594 11.37 17.53 -7.66
C VAL A 594 10.89 17.26 -9.08
N ASN A 595 11.82 17.06 -9.99
CA ASN A 595 11.51 16.58 -11.33
C ASN A 595 11.98 15.13 -11.47
N PHE A 596 11.06 14.19 -11.34
CA PHE A 596 11.33 12.74 -11.39
C PHE A 596 11.89 12.24 -12.74
N THR A 597 11.90 13.07 -13.77
CA THR A 597 12.48 12.77 -15.10
C THR A 597 13.75 13.55 -15.39
N ASP A 598 14.19 14.41 -14.45
CA ASP A 598 15.44 15.15 -14.62
C ASP A 598 16.65 14.24 -14.46
N LEU A 599 17.68 14.47 -15.28
CA LEU A 599 18.90 13.65 -15.27
C LEU A 599 19.61 13.69 -13.90
N LYS A 600 19.58 14.85 -13.22
CA LYS A 600 20.18 15.00 -11.89
C LYS A 600 19.45 14.10 -10.88
N TYR A 601 18.11 14.16 -10.85
CA TYR A 601 17.28 13.31 -9.99
C TYR A 601 17.50 11.83 -10.30
N LEU A 602 17.42 11.45 -11.58
CA LEU A 602 17.61 10.05 -12.00
C LEU A 602 19.02 9.53 -11.66
N ARG A 603 20.03 10.40 -11.71
CA ARG A 603 21.40 10.06 -11.28
C ARG A 603 21.48 9.83 -9.78
N GLU A 604 20.84 10.66 -8.97
CA GLU A 604 20.77 10.49 -7.53
C GLU A 604 20.07 9.17 -7.17
N GLU A 605 18.89 8.90 -7.74
CA GLU A 605 18.16 7.65 -7.58
C GLU A 605 19.00 6.42 -7.99
N TYR A 606 19.68 6.49 -9.12
CA TYR A 606 20.57 5.44 -9.60
C TYR A 606 21.74 5.20 -8.62
N LEU A 607 22.38 6.25 -8.14
CA LEU A 607 23.50 6.15 -7.21
C LEU A 607 23.07 5.65 -5.84
N GLU A 608 21.93 6.13 -5.32
CA GLU A 608 21.35 5.62 -4.07
C GLU A 608 21.03 4.13 -4.22
N PHE A 609 20.40 3.74 -5.31
CA PHE A 609 20.10 2.34 -5.59
C PHE A 609 21.37 1.49 -5.78
N LYS A 610 22.36 1.98 -6.52
CA LYS A 610 23.68 1.34 -6.65
C LYS A 610 24.38 1.17 -5.30
N ASN A 611 24.33 2.18 -4.44
CA ASN A 611 24.90 2.12 -3.09
C ASN A 611 24.14 1.11 -2.22
N SER A 612 22.81 1.03 -2.33
CA SER A 612 22.01 0.02 -1.63
C SER A 612 22.37 -1.40 -2.06
N LEU A 613 22.87 -1.56 -3.29
CA LEU A 613 23.43 -2.80 -3.80
C LEU A 613 24.93 -3.00 -3.50
N GLY A 614 25.47 -2.31 -2.50
CA GLY A 614 26.89 -2.42 -2.12
C GLY A 614 27.87 -1.90 -3.17
N GLY A 615 27.45 -0.99 -4.03
CA GLY A 615 28.24 -0.42 -5.13
C GLY A 615 28.27 -1.26 -6.42
N LYS A 616 27.53 -2.38 -6.47
CA LYS A 616 27.29 -3.15 -7.69
C LYS A 616 26.52 -2.30 -8.70
N ILE A 617 26.91 -2.32 -9.96
CA ILE A 617 26.15 -1.72 -11.05
C ILE A 617 24.80 -2.47 -11.14
N PRO A 618 23.65 -1.78 -10.97
CA PRO A 618 22.35 -2.44 -11.02
C PRO A 618 22.07 -3.04 -12.41
N SER A 619 21.62 -4.28 -12.44
CA SER A 619 21.00 -4.91 -13.60
C SER A 619 19.51 -4.61 -13.63
N LEU A 620 18.81 -4.76 -14.75
CA LEU A 620 17.36 -4.62 -14.81
C LEU A 620 16.63 -5.55 -13.82
N LEU A 621 17.20 -6.73 -13.59
CA LEU A 621 16.62 -7.73 -12.66
C LEU A 621 16.75 -7.31 -11.20
N ASP A 622 17.73 -6.48 -10.85
CA ASP A 622 17.88 -5.97 -9.49
C ASP A 622 16.72 -5.03 -9.10
N PHE A 623 15.98 -4.47 -10.08
CA PHE A 623 14.80 -3.63 -9.81
C PHE A 623 13.54 -4.44 -9.52
N VAL A 624 13.49 -5.71 -9.90
CA VAL A 624 12.30 -6.54 -9.69
C VAL A 624 12.17 -6.90 -8.22
N GLY A 625 10.98 -6.73 -7.67
CA GLY A 625 10.72 -7.07 -6.28
C GLY A 625 11.29 -6.10 -5.24
N HIS A 626 12.05 -5.08 -5.63
CA HIS A 626 12.70 -4.13 -4.71
C HIS A 626 11.81 -2.91 -4.43
N GLU A 627 11.27 -2.76 -3.21
CA GLU A 627 10.28 -1.71 -2.87
C GLU A 627 10.75 -0.28 -3.10
N THR A 628 12.03 -0.03 -2.92
CA THR A 628 12.61 1.31 -3.06
C THR A 628 13.39 1.51 -4.33
N ALA A 629 13.44 0.48 -5.19
CA ALA A 629 14.06 0.66 -6.48
C ALA A 629 13.26 1.69 -7.30
N PRO A 630 13.93 2.66 -7.91
CA PRO A 630 13.26 3.54 -8.87
C PRO A 630 12.75 2.71 -10.04
N ASP A 631 11.71 3.20 -10.72
CA ASP A 631 11.23 2.52 -11.93
C ASP A 631 12.25 2.66 -13.05
N PRO A 632 12.93 1.58 -13.52
CA PRO A 632 13.94 1.66 -14.56
C PRO A 632 13.40 2.13 -15.92
N VAL A 633 12.09 2.08 -16.13
CA VAL A 633 11.45 2.66 -17.33
C VAL A 633 11.73 4.16 -17.43
N LYS A 634 11.86 4.89 -16.31
CA LYS A 634 12.26 6.31 -16.33
C LYS A 634 13.66 6.52 -16.87
N PHE A 635 14.60 5.62 -16.56
CA PHE A 635 15.96 5.63 -17.09
C PHE A 635 15.99 5.34 -18.60
N ILE A 636 15.21 4.35 -19.03
CA ILE A 636 15.03 3.97 -20.44
C ILE A 636 14.48 5.15 -21.26
N LEU A 637 13.43 5.80 -20.78
CA LEU A 637 12.82 6.95 -21.43
C LEU A 637 13.80 8.12 -21.60
N LYS A 638 14.76 8.26 -20.68
CA LYS A 638 15.77 9.34 -20.72
C LYS A 638 16.89 9.09 -21.73
N SER A 639 17.31 7.83 -21.90
CA SER A 639 18.53 7.49 -22.66
C SER A 639 18.27 6.61 -23.89
N GLY A 640 17.04 6.09 -24.05
CA GLY A 640 16.68 5.22 -25.17
C GLY A 640 16.81 3.72 -24.88
N SER A 641 17.75 3.31 -24.01
CA SER A 641 17.83 1.98 -23.40
C SER A 641 18.40 2.07 -21.99
N TYR A 642 18.16 1.06 -21.18
CA TYR A 642 18.75 0.96 -19.84
C TYR A 642 20.28 0.85 -19.90
N TYR A 643 20.80 0.07 -20.83
CA TYR A 643 22.25 -0.07 -21.03
C TYR A 643 22.94 1.26 -21.34
N GLU A 644 22.36 2.08 -22.21
CA GLU A 644 22.89 3.41 -22.54
C GLU A 644 22.85 4.34 -21.32
N PHE A 645 21.79 4.28 -20.53
CA PHE A 645 21.71 5.05 -19.28
C PHE A 645 22.85 4.65 -18.33
N VAL A 646 23.04 3.37 -18.09
CA VAL A 646 24.10 2.85 -17.20
C VAL A 646 25.49 3.23 -17.72
N ALA A 647 25.74 3.06 -19.02
CA ALA A 647 27.02 3.46 -19.65
C ALA A 647 27.33 4.94 -19.40
N ASN A 648 26.33 5.82 -19.52
CA ASN A 648 26.46 7.24 -19.23
C ASN A 648 26.73 7.51 -17.74
N MET A 649 26.04 6.83 -16.82
CA MET A 649 26.23 7.01 -15.39
C MET A 649 27.61 6.56 -14.91
N GLU A 650 28.13 5.47 -15.50
CA GLU A 650 29.42 4.88 -15.14
C GLU A 650 30.60 5.46 -15.95
N ASN A 651 30.36 6.46 -16.81
CA ASN A 651 31.32 7.04 -17.74
C ASN A 651 32.04 5.97 -18.58
N LYS A 652 31.30 4.94 -19.04
CA LYS A 652 31.82 3.87 -19.87
C LYS A 652 31.45 4.12 -21.35
N ALA A 653 32.39 3.80 -22.24
CA ALA A 653 32.07 3.76 -23.65
C ALA A 653 31.07 2.64 -23.94
N ILE A 654 30.18 2.86 -24.89
CA ILE A 654 29.26 1.86 -25.40
C ILE A 654 30.04 0.90 -26.29
N ASP A 655 30.32 -0.28 -25.76
CA ASP A 655 31.05 -1.36 -26.44
C ASP A 655 30.09 -2.50 -26.80
N LEU A 656 29.16 -2.23 -27.71
CA LEU A 656 28.19 -3.20 -28.22
C LEU A 656 28.07 -3.08 -29.73
N ASP A 657 27.84 -4.22 -30.42
CA ASP A 657 27.39 -4.23 -31.80
C ASP A 657 26.13 -3.37 -31.96
N GLN A 658 26.10 -2.51 -33.00
CA GLN A 658 25.01 -1.59 -33.25
C GLN A 658 23.65 -2.32 -33.38
N ARG A 659 23.65 -3.54 -33.95
CA ARG A 659 22.42 -4.36 -34.08
C ARG A 659 21.89 -4.77 -32.72
N ILE A 660 22.77 -5.21 -31.79
CA ILE A 660 22.40 -5.56 -30.43
C ILE A 660 21.82 -4.35 -29.69
N LEU A 661 22.43 -3.19 -29.85
CA LEU A 661 21.95 -1.94 -29.29
C LEU A 661 20.55 -1.56 -29.82
N ASP A 662 20.33 -1.75 -31.12
CA ASP A 662 19.02 -1.46 -31.74
C ASP A 662 17.94 -2.43 -31.28
N ILE A 663 18.27 -3.69 -31.04
CA ILE A 663 17.37 -4.68 -30.43
C ILE A 663 17.03 -4.28 -29.00
N LEU A 664 18.04 -3.96 -28.17
CA LEU A 664 17.82 -3.50 -26.79
C LEU A 664 16.92 -2.27 -26.76
N ARG A 665 17.18 -1.25 -27.57
CA ARG A 665 16.32 -0.06 -27.70
C ARG A 665 14.88 -0.41 -28.09
N SER A 666 14.70 -1.42 -28.94
CA SER A 666 13.36 -1.82 -29.38
C SER A 666 12.60 -2.56 -28.30
N LEU A 667 13.26 -3.46 -27.56
CA LEU A 667 12.67 -4.19 -26.43
C LEU A 667 12.39 -3.25 -25.24
N ASP A 668 13.36 -2.42 -24.89
CA ASP A 668 13.25 -1.45 -23.79
C ASP A 668 12.11 -0.45 -24.01
N LYS A 669 11.86 -0.02 -25.26
CA LYS A 669 10.72 0.87 -25.61
C LYS A 669 9.35 0.23 -25.42
N GLN A 670 9.27 -1.08 -25.38
CA GLN A 670 8.02 -1.80 -25.13
C GLN A 670 7.71 -1.89 -23.61
N LEU A 671 8.71 -1.66 -22.76
CA LEU A 671 8.54 -1.71 -21.31
C LEU A 671 7.73 -0.51 -20.77
N PRO A 672 6.87 -0.74 -19.77
CA PRO A 672 6.41 -2.03 -19.28
C PRO A 672 5.50 -2.72 -20.31
N ILE A 673 5.74 -4.01 -20.58
CA ILE A 673 4.95 -4.75 -21.59
C ILE A 673 3.51 -4.98 -21.10
N LYS A 674 2.55 -4.89 -22.02
CA LYS A 674 1.12 -5.14 -21.74
C LYS A 674 0.63 -6.48 -22.31
N ARG A 675 1.48 -7.18 -23.06
CA ARG A 675 1.31 -8.57 -23.52
C ARG A 675 2.65 -9.29 -23.46
N ILE A 676 2.65 -10.52 -22.96
CA ILE A 676 3.87 -11.27 -22.64
C ILE A 676 4.39 -12.11 -23.81
N ASN A 677 3.53 -12.37 -24.81
CA ASN A 677 3.76 -13.39 -25.85
C ASN A 677 5.09 -13.21 -26.57
N GLU A 678 5.34 -12.01 -27.08
CA GLU A 678 6.53 -11.68 -27.88
C GLU A 678 7.80 -11.94 -27.08
N PHE A 679 7.84 -11.53 -25.83
CA PHE A 679 8.99 -11.68 -24.93
C PHE A 679 9.29 -13.15 -24.64
N ILE A 680 8.25 -13.98 -24.42
CA ILE A 680 8.40 -15.42 -24.17
C ILE A 680 8.91 -16.13 -25.43
N VAL A 681 8.33 -15.81 -26.60
CA VAL A 681 8.74 -16.42 -27.87
C VAL A 681 10.19 -16.09 -28.20
N ILE A 682 10.62 -14.81 -28.09
CA ILE A 682 12.02 -14.41 -28.32
C ILE A 682 12.94 -15.11 -27.30
N LYS A 683 12.57 -15.16 -26.03
CA LYS A 683 13.36 -15.86 -25.00
C LYS A 683 13.56 -17.33 -25.33
N HIS A 684 12.52 -18.02 -25.80
CA HIS A 684 12.61 -19.43 -26.23
C HIS A 684 13.53 -19.57 -27.44
N LEU A 685 13.37 -18.71 -28.46
CA LEU A 685 14.22 -18.71 -29.66
C LEU A 685 15.70 -18.55 -29.32
N ILE A 686 16.05 -17.69 -28.38
CA ILE A 686 17.42 -17.51 -27.88
C ILE A 686 17.97 -18.82 -27.30
N SER A 687 17.16 -19.63 -26.62
CA SER A 687 17.60 -20.87 -25.96
C SER A 687 17.61 -22.07 -26.91
N PHE A 688 16.66 -22.16 -27.86
CA PHE A 688 16.42 -23.38 -28.66
C PHE A 688 16.47 -23.17 -30.19
N LYS A 689 16.77 -21.95 -30.65
CA LYS A 689 16.91 -21.51 -32.05
C LYS A 689 15.61 -21.45 -32.86
N ASN A 690 14.63 -22.28 -32.58
CA ASN A 690 13.38 -22.34 -33.31
C ASN A 690 12.20 -22.57 -32.36
N ILE A 691 11.01 -22.25 -32.82
CA ILE A 691 9.76 -22.50 -32.10
C ILE A 691 8.60 -22.68 -33.10
N ASP A 692 7.81 -23.71 -32.90
CA ASP A 692 6.52 -23.88 -33.57
C ASP A 692 5.37 -23.33 -32.72
N PHE A 693 4.20 -23.34 -33.31
CA PHE A 693 2.97 -22.77 -32.70
C PHE A 693 2.58 -23.46 -31.38
N ASP A 694 2.66 -24.81 -31.35
CA ASP A 694 2.28 -25.61 -30.17
C ASP A 694 3.26 -25.41 -29.02
N ASN A 695 4.54 -25.36 -29.29
CA ASN A 695 5.56 -25.10 -28.28
C ASN A 695 5.48 -23.66 -27.77
N ALA A 696 5.21 -22.69 -28.64
CA ALA A 696 4.99 -21.30 -28.21
C ALA A 696 3.80 -21.20 -27.25
N LYS A 697 2.67 -21.87 -27.58
CA LYS A 697 1.51 -21.94 -26.72
C LYS A 697 1.84 -22.53 -25.34
N LYS A 698 2.56 -23.63 -25.29
CA LYS A 698 3.00 -24.27 -24.04
C LYS A 698 3.91 -23.36 -23.20
N GLU A 699 4.85 -22.68 -23.84
CA GLU A 699 5.78 -21.78 -23.12
C GLU A 699 5.04 -20.57 -22.52
N ILE A 700 4.13 -19.96 -23.27
CA ILE A 700 3.34 -18.81 -22.80
C ILE A 700 2.40 -19.21 -21.64
N LEU A 701 1.78 -20.38 -21.70
CA LEU A 701 0.89 -20.89 -20.65
C LEU A 701 1.58 -21.15 -19.30
N LYS A 702 2.93 -21.17 -19.25
CA LYS A 702 3.64 -21.18 -17.97
C LYS A 702 3.44 -19.87 -17.17
N TYR A 703 3.13 -18.79 -17.85
CA TYR A 703 3.08 -17.43 -17.29
C TYR A 703 1.67 -16.83 -17.23
N VAL A 704 0.77 -17.27 -18.10
CA VAL A 704 -0.65 -16.84 -18.15
C VAL A 704 -1.57 -18.05 -18.07
N ASN A 705 -2.82 -17.84 -17.65
CA ASN A 705 -3.80 -18.94 -17.49
C ASN A 705 -4.43 -19.39 -18.80
N ASP A 706 -4.42 -18.55 -19.83
CA ASP A 706 -5.03 -18.86 -21.13
C ASP A 706 -4.40 -18.01 -22.24
N ILE A 707 -4.43 -18.52 -23.46
CA ILE A 707 -4.05 -17.80 -24.67
C ILE A 707 -4.86 -18.35 -25.86
N ASP A 708 -5.49 -17.45 -26.62
CA ASP A 708 -6.20 -17.82 -27.84
C ASP A 708 -5.25 -17.91 -29.07
N ASP A 709 -5.67 -18.69 -30.05
CA ASP A 709 -4.87 -18.96 -31.24
C ASP A 709 -4.69 -17.70 -32.13
N GLU A 710 -5.62 -16.74 -32.07
CA GLU A 710 -5.52 -15.48 -32.84
C GLU A 710 -4.43 -14.58 -32.27
N SER A 711 -4.34 -14.47 -30.93
CA SER A 711 -3.25 -13.74 -30.27
C SER A 711 -1.89 -14.35 -30.54
N LEU A 712 -1.83 -15.69 -30.57
CA LEU A 712 -0.59 -16.38 -30.87
C LEU A 712 -0.21 -16.20 -32.36
N LEU A 713 -1.17 -16.28 -33.29
CA LEU A 713 -0.96 -16.00 -34.72
C LEU A 713 -0.48 -14.56 -34.94
N HIS A 714 -1.07 -13.60 -34.21
CA HIS A 714 -0.64 -12.21 -34.28
C HIS A 714 0.81 -12.04 -33.79
N THR A 715 1.21 -12.75 -32.73
CA THR A 715 2.59 -12.77 -32.24
C THR A 715 3.56 -13.25 -33.30
N PHE A 716 3.24 -14.33 -34.00
CA PHE A 716 4.07 -14.85 -35.08
C PHE A 716 4.17 -13.87 -36.27
N LYS A 717 3.05 -13.27 -36.69
CA LYS A 717 3.04 -12.23 -37.74
C LYS A 717 3.83 -10.98 -37.36
N TYR A 718 3.80 -10.59 -36.08
CA TYR A 718 4.58 -9.48 -35.58
C TYR A 718 6.08 -9.79 -35.63
N LEU A 719 6.48 -10.92 -35.09
CA LEU A 719 7.89 -11.33 -35.02
C LEU A 719 8.49 -11.72 -36.37
N SER A 720 7.69 -12.26 -37.33
CA SER A 720 8.11 -12.51 -38.70
C SER A 720 8.22 -11.25 -39.55
N GLY A 721 7.72 -10.11 -39.01
CA GLY A 721 7.77 -8.84 -39.74
C GLY A 721 6.65 -8.60 -40.74
N GLU A 722 5.63 -9.48 -40.82
CA GLU A 722 4.52 -9.32 -41.79
C GLU A 722 3.74 -8.04 -41.55
N ILE A 723 3.48 -7.70 -40.30
CA ILE A 723 2.66 -6.54 -39.87
C ILE A 723 3.52 -5.32 -39.48
N LEU A 724 4.82 -5.41 -39.62
CA LEU A 724 5.74 -4.32 -39.27
C LEU A 724 5.97 -3.33 -40.43
N GLY A 725 6.16 -2.05 -40.09
CA GLY A 725 6.60 -1.04 -41.01
C GLY A 725 8.08 -1.21 -41.42
N ALA A 726 8.51 -0.66 -42.56
CA ALA A 726 9.86 -0.86 -43.11
C ALA A 726 11.00 -0.57 -42.10
N ARG A 727 10.83 0.45 -41.23
CA ARG A 727 11.83 0.77 -40.21
C ARG A 727 11.86 -0.23 -39.06
N GLU A 728 10.72 -0.81 -38.70
CA GLU A 728 10.59 -1.80 -37.60
C GLU A 728 11.04 -3.18 -38.06
N LYS A 729 10.88 -3.53 -39.34
CA LYS A 729 11.35 -4.80 -39.92
C LYS A 729 12.85 -5.04 -39.72
N ASN A 730 13.65 -3.98 -39.80
CA ASN A 730 15.11 -4.10 -39.60
C ASN A 730 15.47 -4.54 -38.19
N THR A 731 14.67 -4.19 -37.19
CA THR A 731 14.92 -4.58 -35.80
C THR A 731 14.76 -6.10 -35.57
N TYR A 732 13.86 -6.75 -36.33
CA TYR A 732 13.59 -8.19 -36.22
C TYR A 732 14.16 -8.98 -37.39
N SER A 733 15.10 -8.41 -38.16
CA SER A 733 15.75 -9.09 -39.31
C SER A 733 16.55 -10.34 -38.93
N TYR A 734 16.83 -10.54 -37.66
CA TYR A 734 17.46 -11.75 -37.11
C TYR A 734 16.49 -12.93 -36.97
N LEU A 735 15.18 -12.72 -37.18
CA LEU A 735 14.16 -13.75 -37.18
C LEU A 735 13.72 -14.05 -38.62
N SER A 736 13.53 -15.32 -38.90
CA SER A 736 12.90 -15.81 -40.12
C SER A 736 11.82 -16.84 -39.78
N GLY A 737 10.99 -17.15 -40.76
CA GLY A 737 10.01 -18.22 -40.61
C GLY A 737 8.69 -17.97 -41.32
N ASN A 738 7.78 -18.95 -41.17
CA ASN A 738 6.41 -18.85 -41.63
C ASN A 738 5.54 -18.35 -40.48
N ALA A 739 4.86 -17.22 -40.68
CA ALA A 739 4.02 -16.61 -39.68
C ALA A 739 2.95 -17.53 -39.07
N ASN A 740 2.52 -18.53 -39.79
CA ASN A 740 1.44 -19.40 -39.32
C ASN A 740 1.93 -20.58 -38.47
N ASN A 741 3.15 -21.06 -38.67
CA ASN A 741 3.56 -22.32 -38.07
C ASN A 741 4.95 -22.37 -37.40
N TYR A 742 5.85 -21.44 -37.73
CA TYR A 742 7.26 -21.61 -37.37
C TYR A 742 8.03 -20.27 -37.35
N LEU A 743 8.90 -20.12 -36.36
CA LEU A 743 9.88 -19.03 -36.27
C LEU A 743 11.27 -19.61 -36.00
N GLU A 744 12.28 -19.02 -36.58
CA GLU A 744 13.68 -19.41 -36.43
C GLU A 744 14.55 -18.18 -36.26
N LEU A 745 15.61 -18.31 -35.51
CA LEU A 745 16.60 -17.30 -35.26
C LEU A 745 17.80 -17.53 -36.20
N ASN A 746 18.08 -16.54 -37.06
CA ASN A 746 19.09 -16.63 -38.10
C ASN A 746 20.49 -16.20 -37.69
N ASP A 747 20.62 -15.41 -36.62
CA ASP A 747 21.88 -14.81 -36.18
C ASP A 747 22.30 -15.31 -34.81
N ASP A 748 23.34 -16.11 -34.75
CA ASP A 748 23.87 -16.70 -33.54
C ASP A 748 24.53 -15.66 -32.59
N SER A 749 24.91 -14.49 -33.08
CA SER A 749 25.56 -13.45 -32.27
C SER A 749 24.64 -12.91 -31.14
N ILE A 750 23.32 -12.98 -31.35
CA ILE A 750 22.30 -12.50 -30.42
C ILE A 750 22.18 -13.45 -29.21
N TYR A 751 22.44 -14.74 -29.37
CA TYR A 751 22.38 -15.72 -28.28
C TYR A 751 23.35 -15.48 -27.13
N GLN A 752 24.49 -14.89 -27.45
CA GLN A 752 25.56 -14.70 -26.48
C GLN A 752 25.43 -13.41 -25.68
N ASN A 753 24.38 -12.59 -25.93
CA ASN A 753 24.22 -11.31 -25.27
C ASN A 753 23.28 -11.40 -24.06
N ASN A 754 23.86 -11.47 -22.85
CA ASN A 754 23.12 -11.51 -21.60
C ASN A 754 22.19 -10.31 -21.35
N LEU A 755 22.45 -9.14 -21.96
CA LEU A 755 21.63 -7.94 -21.79
C LEU A 755 20.25 -8.08 -22.44
N ILE A 756 20.17 -8.75 -23.59
CA ILE A 756 18.89 -9.04 -24.25
C ILE A 756 18.05 -9.99 -23.38
N LEU A 757 18.67 -11.07 -22.87
CA LEU A 757 17.98 -11.98 -21.96
C LEU A 757 17.53 -11.30 -20.67
N GLU A 758 18.34 -10.38 -20.14
CA GLU A 758 18.04 -9.60 -18.97
C GLU A 758 16.79 -8.71 -19.20
N THR A 759 16.74 -7.96 -20.32
CA THR A 759 15.59 -7.16 -20.69
C THR A 759 14.32 -8.00 -20.86
N LEU A 760 14.42 -9.16 -21.52
CA LEU A 760 13.29 -10.07 -21.70
C LEU A 760 12.79 -10.62 -20.35
N ASN A 761 13.70 -11.05 -19.48
CA ASN A 761 13.36 -11.55 -18.16
C ASN A 761 12.71 -10.45 -17.30
N TYR A 762 13.27 -9.23 -17.30
CA TYR A 762 12.68 -8.09 -16.61
C TYR A 762 11.26 -7.81 -17.09
N GLY A 763 11.04 -7.75 -18.41
CA GLY A 763 9.71 -7.51 -18.98
C GLY A 763 8.69 -8.56 -18.54
N VAL A 764 9.08 -9.85 -18.56
CA VAL A 764 8.22 -10.96 -18.10
C VAL A 764 7.89 -10.85 -16.62
N LEU A 765 8.89 -10.62 -15.76
CA LEU A 765 8.68 -10.51 -14.33
C LEU A 765 7.85 -9.27 -13.99
N ARG A 766 8.10 -8.13 -14.63
CA ARG A 766 7.31 -6.91 -14.49
C ARG A 766 5.85 -7.13 -14.88
N TYR A 767 5.60 -7.82 -15.99
CA TYR A 767 4.24 -8.19 -16.42
C TYR A 767 3.54 -9.06 -15.35
N GLN A 768 4.24 -10.02 -14.76
CA GLN A 768 3.67 -10.86 -13.71
C GLN A 768 3.34 -10.07 -12.43
N GLU A 769 4.13 -9.06 -12.09
CA GLU A 769 3.82 -8.15 -10.97
C GLU A 769 2.56 -7.31 -11.24
N GLU A 770 2.39 -6.77 -12.45
CA GLU A 770 1.27 -5.89 -12.80
C GLU A 770 -0.03 -6.66 -13.06
N PHE A 771 0.04 -7.78 -13.77
CA PHE A 771 -1.14 -8.52 -14.24
C PHE A 771 -1.37 -9.84 -13.51
N GLY A 772 -0.33 -10.42 -12.88
CA GLY A 772 -0.40 -11.76 -12.30
C GLY A 772 -0.70 -12.83 -13.35
N LYS A 773 -1.45 -13.85 -12.94
CA LYS A 773 -2.00 -14.88 -13.84
C LYS A 773 -3.49 -14.65 -14.11
N GLU A 774 -3.96 -13.43 -14.03
CA GLU A 774 -5.36 -13.08 -14.27
C GLU A 774 -5.78 -13.48 -15.69
N LYS A 775 -6.93 -14.12 -15.81
CA LYS A 775 -7.50 -14.42 -17.12
C LYS A 775 -8.15 -13.15 -17.66
N LEU A 776 -7.51 -12.53 -18.64
CA LEU A 776 -8.08 -11.41 -19.36
C LEU A 776 -8.85 -11.96 -20.58
N THR A 777 -10.06 -11.45 -20.81
CA THR A 777 -10.85 -11.72 -22.03
C THR A 777 -10.53 -10.66 -23.08
N TYR A 778 -10.69 -11.02 -24.36
CA TYR A 778 -10.52 -10.05 -25.46
C TYR A 778 -11.39 -8.79 -25.22
N PRO A 779 -10.85 -7.61 -25.34
CA PRO A 779 -9.54 -7.21 -25.89
C PRO A 779 -8.35 -7.18 -24.92
N TYR A 780 -8.29 -8.03 -23.95
CA TYR A 780 -7.18 -8.24 -22.99
C TYR A 780 -6.81 -7.00 -22.16
N LEU A 781 -7.81 -6.22 -21.78
CA LEU A 781 -7.65 -4.99 -21.02
C LEU A 781 -7.94 -5.22 -19.54
N LYS A 782 -7.05 -4.75 -18.69
CA LYS A 782 -7.23 -4.72 -17.23
C LYS A 782 -7.73 -3.36 -16.81
N LYS A 783 -8.83 -3.31 -16.03
CA LYS A 783 -9.39 -2.06 -15.53
C LYS A 783 -8.40 -1.36 -14.60
N TYR A 784 -8.37 -0.03 -14.73
CA TYR A 784 -7.54 0.88 -13.94
C TYR A 784 -6.04 0.74 -14.18
N GLU A 785 -5.66 0.05 -15.25
CA GLU A 785 -4.28 -0.04 -15.75
C GLU A 785 -4.02 1.06 -16.79
N TYR A 786 -2.75 1.48 -16.90
CA TYR A 786 -2.34 2.54 -17.82
C TYR A 786 -1.89 1.98 -19.16
N TYR A 787 -2.34 2.59 -20.26
CA TYR A 787 -2.09 2.17 -21.63
C TYR A 787 -1.69 3.33 -22.54
N LYS A 788 -0.80 3.06 -23.48
CA LYS A 788 -0.53 3.91 -24.64
C LYS A 788 -1.45 3.49 -25.79
N MET A 789 -1.80 4.43 -26.66
CA MET A 789 -2.61 4.05 -27.85
C MET A 789 -1.97 2.93 -28.68
N LYS A 790 -0.63 2.86 -28.73
CA LYS A 790 0.10 1.81 -29.47
C LYS A 790 -0.06 0.41 -28.85
N ASP A 791 -0.31 0.31 -27.57
CA ASP A 791 -0.50 -0.98 -26.91
C ASP A 791 -1.73 -1.71 -27.47
N MET A 792 -2.70 -0.96 -28.02
CA MET A 792 -3.87 -1.53 -28.68
C MET A 792 -3.50 -2.42 -29.87
N GLY A 793 -2.39 -2.15 -30.54
CA GLY A 793 -1.91 -3.00 -31.61
C GLY A 793 -1.67 -4.44 -31.17
N PHE A 794 -1.09 -4.62 -29.98
CA PHE A 794 -0.86 -5.93 -29.37
C PHE A 794 -2.14 -6.52 -28.75
N LEU A 795 -2.85 -5.73 -27.96
CA LEU A 795 -3.96 -6.18 -27.13
C LEU A 795 -5.22 -6.53 -27.94
N THR A 796 -5.33 -6.03 -29.13
CA THR A 796 -6.50 -6.24 -30.01
C THR A 796 -6.15 -7.06 -31.26
N ASN A 797 -4.99 -7.69 -31.32
CA ASN A 797 -4.52 -8.49 -32.47
C ASN A 797 -4.62 -7.72 -33.80
N TYR A 798 -4.12 -6.48 -33.84
CA TYR A 798 -4.26 -5.62 -35.01
C TYR A 798 -3.34 -6.03 -36.16
N HIS A 799 -3.92 -6.47 -37.28
CA HIS A 799 -3.20 -7.06 -38.42
C HIS A 799 -2.56 -6.04 -39.38
N LYS A 800 -2.51 -4.75 -39.05
CA LYS A 800 -1.84 -3.72 -39.84
C LYS A 800 -0.69 -3.10 -39.07
N SER A 801 0.19 -2.39 -39.76
CA SER A 801 1.30 -1.67 -39.14
C SER A 801 0.80 -0.73 -38.03
N PHE A 802 1.42 -0.81 -36.85
CA PHE A 802 1.10 0.03 -35.69
C PHE A 802 1.36 1.53 -35.95
N ALA A 803 2.14 1.86 -36.99
CA ALA A 803 2.28 3.23 -37.48
C ALA A 803 0.96 3.82 -37.99
N SER A 804 -0.01 2.99 -38.35
CA SER A 804 -1.38 3.41 -38.73
C SER A 804 -2.28 3.76 -37.56
N ILE A 805 -1.93 3.36 -36.35
CA ILE A 805 -2.62 3.76 -35.10
C ILE A 805 -2.26 5.21 -34.83
N ARG A 806 -2.84 6.11 -35.62
CA ARG A 806 -2.68 7.57 -35.48
C ARG A 806 -4.02 8.13 -35.11
N GLY A 807 -4.03 8.90 -34.10
CA GLY A 807 -5.13 9.47 -34.07
C GLY A 807 -5.79 10.39 -33.13
N SER A 808 -6.89 10.77 -33.43
CA SER A 808 -7.82 11.73 -32.90
C SER A 808 -8.79 11.09 -31.89
N GLY A 809 -8.33 10.46 -30.87
CA GLY A 809 -9.19 10.05 -29.75
C GLY A 809 -10.08 8.80 -29.96
N VAL A 810 -10.40 8.40 -31.21
CA VAL A 810 -11.26 7.21 -31.47
C VAL A 810 -10.51 6.25 -32.37
N TRP A 811 -10.42 4.99 -31.95
CA TRP A 811 -9.86 3.92 -32.74
C TRP A 811 -10.82 2.73 -32.78
N LYS A 812 -10.99 2.10 -33.96
CA LYS A 812 -11.92 0.97 -34.15
C LYS A 812 -11.16 -0.27 -34.61
N ASN A 813 -11.45 -1.42 -34.00
CA ASN A 813 -11.08 -2.73 -34.50
C ASN A 813 -12.25 -3.70 -34.34
N GLY A 814 -12.78 -4.20 -35.47
CA GLY A 814 -14.01 -5.01 -35.46
C GLY A 814 -15.22 -4.23 -34.94
N ASN A 815 -15.94 -4.81 -34.01
CA ASN A 815 -17.07 -4.21 -33.28
C ASN A 815 -16.66 -3.49 -31.97
N HIS A 816 -15.36 -3.30 -31.74
CA HIS A 816 -14.83 -2.60 -30.59
C HIS A 816 -14.33 -1.20 -30.95
N TYR A 817 -14.76 -0.21 -30.18
CA TYR A 817 -14.28 1.17 -30.25
C TYR A 817 -13.50 1.49 -28.99
N TYR A 818 -12.35 2.10 -29.17
CA TYR A 818 -11.44 2.53 -28.09
C TYR A 818 -11.42 4.04 -28.07
N LEU A 819 -11.98 4.64 -27.01
CA LEU A 819 -12.20 6.06 -26.87
C LEU A 819 -11.13 6.64 -25.95
N PHE A 820 -10.16 7.39 -26.53
CA PHE A 820 -9.06 8.01 -25.78
C PHE A 820 -9.38 9.50 -25.56
N VAL A 821 -9.62 9.86 -24.29
CA VAL A 821 -10.18 11.17 -23.92
C VAL A 821 -9.25 11.91 -22.96
N ASP A 822 -8.93 13.15 -23.31
CA ASP A 822 -8.22 14.11 -22.47
C ASP A 822 -9.24 14.96 -21.73
N LEU A 823 -9.35 14.84 -20.39
CA LEU A 823 -10.35 15.56 -19.58
C LEU A 823 -10.06 17.06 -19.49
N HIS A 824 -8.78 17.46 -19.49
CA HIS A 824 -8.35 18.85 -19.45
C HIS A 824 -7.46 19.17 -20.65
N LYS A 825 -7.84 20.19 -21.40
CA LYS A 825 -7.10 20.71 -22.54
C LYS A 825 -6.55 22.07 -22.15
N GLY A 826 -5.25 22.33 -22.41
CA GLY A 826 -4.60 23.58 -22.04
C GLY A 826 -5.25 24.82 -22.69
N GLU A 827 -5.03 25.99 -22.12
CA GLU A 827 -5.62 27.28 -22.56
C GLU A 827 -5.31 27.67 -24.02
N ASP A 828 -4.26 27.10 -24.63
CA ASP A 828 -3.83 27.39 -26.03
C ASP A 828 -4.61 26.61 -27.10
N VAL A 829 -5.67 25.87 -26.74
CA VAL A 829 -6.45 25.09 -27.71
C VAL A 829 -7.50 25.95 -28.34
N GLN A 830 -7.51 26.02 -29.69
CA GLN A 830 -8.53 26.78 -30.47
C GLN A 830 -9.94 26.34 -30.00
N GLU A 831 -10.85 27.31 -29.86
CA GLU A 831 -12.25 27.08 -29.43
C GLU A 831 -12.97 25.96 -30.20
N SER A 832 -12.61 25.76 -31.49
CA SER A 832 -13.16 24.68 -32.32
C SER A 832 -12.73 23.25 -31.93
N ILE A 833 -11.78 23.09 -30.99
CA ILE A 833 -11.24 21.81 -30.52
C ILE A 833 -11.47 21.61 -29.00
N ASN A 834 -12.09 22.60 -28.37
CA ASN A 834 -12.38 22.54 -26.94
C ASN A 834 -13.67 21.74 -26.69
N TYR A 835 -13.56 20.40 -26.69
CA TYR A 835 -14.67 19.49 -26.39
C TYR A 835 -15.04 19.59 -24.92
N LYS A 836 -16.34 19.40 -24.61
CA LYS A 836 -16.88 19.45 -23.23
C LYS A 836 -16.82 18.08 -22.54
N ASP A 837 -15.68 17.38 -22.68
CA ASP A 837 -15.48 16.08 -22.08
C ASP A 837 -15.34 16.21 -20.57
N LYS A 838 -16.16 15.51 -19.77
CA LYS A 838 -16.10 15.56 -18.30
C LYS A 838 -16.75 14.35 -17.64
N LEU A 839 -16.21 13.94 -16.50
CA LEU A 839 -16.87 13.03 -15.59
C LEU A 839 -17.93 13.80 -14.80
N LEU A 840 -19.18 13.35 -14.86
CA LEU A 840 -20.34 13.96 -14.17
C LEU A 840 -20.53 13.32 -12.79
N SER A 841 -20.27 12.00 -12.69
CA SER A 841 -20.26 11.22 -11.46
C SER A 841 -19.35 10.00 -11.67
N GLN A 842 -19.24 9.14 -10.67
CA GLN A 842 -18.51 7.88 -10.77
C GLN A 842 -19.07 6.91 -11.83
N SER A 843 -20.36 7.06 -12.18
CA SER A 843 -21.04 6.18 -13.13
C SER A 843 -21.51 6.90 -14.39
N LEU A 844 -21.26 8.21 -14.52
CA LEU A 844 -21.76 9.00 -15.64
C LEU A 844 -20.69 9.96 -16.16
N MET A 845 -20.52 9.99 -17.48
CA MET A 845 -19.68 10.97 -18.14
C MET A 845 -20.36 11.60 -19.35
N GLN A 846 -19.88 12.79 -19.72
CA GLN A 846 -20.21 13.46 -20.99
C GLN A 846 -18.97 13.42 -21.88
N TRP A 847 -19.17 13.04 -23.13
CA TRP A 847 -18.13 12.98 -24.15
C TRP A 847 -18.61 13.56 -25.46
N GLU A 848 -17.73 14.23 -26.20
CA GLU A 848 -18.01 14.77 -27.54
C GLU A 848 -17.24 14.02 -28.62
N THR A 849 -17.96 13.66 -29.69
CA THR A 849 -17.34 13.02 -30.87
C THR A 849 -16.44 13.99 -31.60
N GLN A 850 -15.69 13.50 -32.57
CA GLN A 850 -14.91 14.37 -33.46
C GLN A 850 -15.84 15.26 -34.31
N ASN A 851 -15.41 16.48 -34.58
CA ASN A 851 -16.17 17.48 -35.39
C ASN A 851 -16.66 16.98 -36.76
N LYS A 852 -16.10 15.90 -37.29
CA LYS A 852 -16.51 15.29 -38.57
C LYS A 852 -17.63 14.24 -38.40
N THR A 853 -17.90 13.77 -37.20
CA THR A 853 -18.85 12.69 -36.93
C THR A 853 -20.26 13.26 -36.86
N SER A 854 -21.15 12.80 -37.72
CA SER A 854 -22.57 13.13 -37.71
C SER A 854 -23.41 11.96 -37.21
N GLN A 855 -24.59 12.22 -36.67
CA GLN A 855 -25.55 11.19 -36.24
C GLN A 855 -25.85 10.19 -37.35
N ASN A 856 -25.89 10.62 -38.61
CA ASN A 856 -26.19 9.79 -39.77
C ASN A 856 -25.00 9.01 -40.32
N SER A 857 -23.77 9.34 -39.90
CA SER A 857 -22.59 8.59 -40.30
C SER A 857 -22.57 7.21 -39.63
N GLU A 858 -21.91 6.20 -40.25
CA GLU A 858 -21.81 4.84 -39.70
C GLU A 858 -21.18 4.84 -38.31
N ILE A 859 -20.10 5.62 -38.15
CA ILE A 859 -19.44 5.80 -36.83
C ILE A 859 -20.40 6.47 -35.82
N GLY A 860 -21.16 7.50 -36.24
CA GLY A 860 -22.12 8.14 -35.36
C GLY A 860 -23.22 7.18 -34.90
N LYS A 861 -23.79 6.41 -35.83
CA LYS A 861 -24.80 5.37 -35.51
C LYS A 861 -24.24 4.30 -34.59
N ASP A 862 -23.01 3.85 -34.80
CA ASP A 862 -22.35 2.89 -33.92
C ASP A 862 -22.19 3.43 -32.50
N LEU A 863 -21.79 4.69 -32.35
CA LEU A 863 -21.55 5.33 -31.07
C LEU A 863 -22.85 5.63 -30.30
N ILE A 864 -23.89 6.15 -30.96
CA ILE A 864 -25.13 6.52 -30.26
C ILE A 864 -26.04 5.32 -29.97
N ASN A 865 -26.01 4.25 -30.82
CA ASN A 865 -26.84 3.06 -30.68
C ASN A 865 -25.97 1.81 -30.38
N ASN A 866 -24.92 1.95 -29.56
CA ASN A 866 -23.92 0.93 -29.39
C ASN A 866 -24.50 -0.40 -28.87
N LYS A 867 -25.45 -0.36 -27.93
CA LYS A 867 -26.11 -1.58 -27.38
C LYS A 867 -26.91 -2.31 -28.47
N GLU A 868 -27.71 -1.60 -29.24
CA GLU A 868 -28.59 -2.19 -30.29
C GLU A 868 -27.78 -2.79 -31.45
N ARG A 869 -26.62 -2.18 -31.74
CA ARG A 869 -25.72 -2.59 -32.82
C ARG A 869 -24.66 -3.59 -32.39
N ASN A 870 -24.67 -4.05 -31.14
CA ASN A 870 -23.64 -4.90 -30.53
C ASN A 870 -22.22 -4.36 -30.68
N ILE A 871 -22.05 -3.07 -30.39
CA ILE A 871 -20.79 -2.34 -30.41
C ILE A 871 -20.31 -2.15 -28.98
N HIS A 872 -19.06 -2.52 -28.74
CA HIS A 872 -18.39 -2.36 -27.44
C HIS A 872 -17.59 -1.06 -27.42
N LEU A 873 -17.89 -0.18 -26.47
CA LEU A 873 -17.18 1.10 -26.29
C LEU A 873 -16.27 1.02 -25.08
N HIS A 874 -14.96 1.03 -25.32
CA HIS A 874 -13.93 0.98 -24.27
C HIS A 874 -13.39 2.38 -24.01
N MET A 875 -13.48 2.83 -22.74
CA MET A 875 -13.14 4.20 -22.37
C MET A 875 -11.76 4.26 -21.72
N PHE A 876 -10.93 5.14 -22.25
CA PHE A 876 -9.59 5.46 -21.77
C PHE A 876 -9.50 6.95 -21.46
N LEU A 877 -9.24 7.28 -20.21
CA LEU A 877 -9.19 8.65 -19.73
C LEU A 877 -7.77 9.03 -19.31
N ARG A 878 -7.41 10.29 -19.49
CA ARG A 878 -6.29 10.91 -18.77
C ARG A 878 -6.63 12.35 -18.40
N LYS A 879 -6.01 12.86 -17.35
CA LYS A 879 -6.26 14.24 -16.88
C LYS A 879 -5.96 15.26 -17.97
N ALA A 880 -4.74 15.20 -18.52
CA ALA A 880 -4.26 16.06 -19.58
C ALA A 880 -3.27 15.30 -20.46
N LYS A 881 -2.98 15.82 -21.65
CA LYS A 881 -1.98 15.24 -22.54
C LYS A 881 -0.58 15.26 -21.94
N GLN A 882 -0.28 16.29 -21.17
CA GLN A 882 1.02 16.52 -20.56
C GLN A 882 0.83 17.37 -19.30
N ILE A 883 1.59 17.07 -18.27
CA ILE A 883 1.73 17.88 -17.07
C ILE A 883 3.22 18.24 -16.94
N GLY A 884 3.55 19.54 -16.98
CA GLY A 884 4.93 19.97 -17.11
C GLY A 884 5.58 19.37 -18.36
N ASN A 885 6.70 18.68 -18.20
CA ASN A 885 7.41 18.01 -19.30
C ASN A 885 7.06 16.52 -19.46
N GLN A 886 6.14 15.99 -18.65
CA GLN A 886 5.78 14.57 -18.65
C GLN A 886 4.49 14.33 -19.44
N LYS A 887 4.55 13.47 -20.46
CA LYS A 887 3.34 12.95 -21.12
C LYS A 887 2.68 11.90 -20.26
N LEU A 888 1.35 11.99 -20.11
CA LEU A 888 0.57 11.02 -19.37
C LEU A 888 0.05 9.93 -20.29
N ASP A 889 0.03 8.69 -19.77
CA ASP A 889 -0.65 7.56 -20.39
C ASP A 889 -2.15 7.57 -20.01
N TYR A 890 -2.97 6.80 -20.72
CA TYR A 890 -4.40 6.73 -20.49
C TYR A 890 -4.73 5.60 -19.52
N ILE A 891 -5.57 5.84 -18.53
CA ILE A 891 -6.14 4.82 -17.66
C ILE A 891 -7.38 4.22 -18.31
N TYR A 892 -7.47 2.88 -18.36
CA TYR A 892 -8.65 2.19 -18.85
C TYR A 892 -9.71 2.08 -17.76
N ILE A 893 -10.87 2.68 -17.95
CA ILE A 893 -11.94 2.71 -16.93
C ILE A 893 -13.04 1.68 -17.16
N GLY A 894 -12.96 0.87 -18.21
CA GLY A 894 -13.96 -0.13 -18.53
C GLY A 894 -14.82 0.22 -19.74
N GLU A 895 -15.88 -0.57 -19.95
CA GLU A 895 -16.87 -0.32 -20.99
C GLU A 895 -17.85 0.77 -20.58
N VAL A 896 -18.33 1.51 -21.58
CA VAL A 896 -19.34 2.55 -21.43
C VAL A 896 -20.49 2.33 -22.42
N ASN A 897 -21.67 2.83 -22.07
CA ASN A 897 -22.85 2.76 -22.93
C ASN A 897 -23.45 4.14 -23.14
N SER A 898 -23.89 4.44 -24.35
CA SER A 898 -24.59 5.68 -24.66
C SER A 898 -26.00 5.67 -24.06
N LEU A 899 -26.35 6.72 -23.32
CA LEU A 899 -27.65 6.92 -22.70
C LEU A 899 -28.49 7.95 -23.47
N SER A 900 -27.89 9.07 -23.80
CA SER A 900 -28.54 10.16 -24.54
C SER A 900 -27.52 10.92 -25.37
N TYR A 901 -27.98 11.63 -26.38
CA TYR A 901 -27.11 12.42 -27.25
C TYR A 901 -27.80 13.67 -27.73
N GLU A 902 -26.99 14.70 -28.01
CA GLU A 902 -27.43 15.97 -28.60
C GLU A 902 -26.40 16.51 -29.58
N GLY A 903 -26.80 17.45 -30.44
CA GLY A 903 -25.90 18.05 -31.44
C GLY A 903 -25.67 17.17 -32.65
N GLU A 904 -25.09 17.73 -33.72
CA GLU A 904 -24.89 17.03 -35.01
C GLU A 904 -23.40 16.87 -35.37
N LYS A 905 -22.57 17.88 -35.13
CA LYS A 905 -21.13 17.92 -35.45
C LYS A 905 -20.41 18.95 -34.58
N PRO A 906 -19.86 18.54 -33.43
CA PRO A 906 -19.82 17.20 -32.86
C PRO A 906 -21.15 16.73 -32.28
N ILE A 907 -21.25 15.41 -31.99
CA ILE A 907 -22.32 14.83 -31.18
C ILE A 907 -21.85 14.80 -29.73
N THR A 908 -22.60 15.42 -28.83
CA THR A 908 -22.39 15.30 -27.39
C THR A 908 -23.17 14.09 -26.89
N ILE A 909 -22.50 13.13 -26.30
CA ILE A 909 -23.07 11.89 -25.81
C ILE A 909 -22.91 11.82 -24.30
N GLN A 910 -24.02 11.56 -23.57
CA GLN A 910 -23.95 11.13 -22.17
C GLN A 910 -23.81 9.62 -22.12
N MET A 911 -22.82 9.14 -21.39
CA MET A 911 -22.45 7.74 -21.31
C MET A 911 -22.50 7.23 -19.87
N GLU A 912 -23.13 6.08 -19.69
CA GLU A 912 -23.05 5.27 -18.48
C GLU A 912 -21.72 4.52 -18.45
N ILE A 913 -20.99 4.59 -17.36
CA ILE A 913 -19.87 3.71 -17.08
C ILE A 913 -20.45 2.45 -16.47
N VAL A 914 -20.28 1.30 -17.16
CA VAL A 914 -20.96 0.03 -16.82
C VAL A 914 -20.70 -0.38 -15.38
N GLU A 915 -19.49 -0.20 -14.90
CA GLU A 915 -19.15 -0.37 -13.49
C GLU A 915 -18.67 0.97 -12.94
N PRO A 916 -19.30 1.50 -11.87
CA PRO A 916 -18.92 2.79 -11.29
C PRO A 916 -17.43 2.87 -10.94
N LEU A 917 -16.80 4.00 -11.22
CA LEU A 917 -15.40 4.23 -10.87
C LEU A 917 -15.19 4.15 -9.36
N PRO A 918 -14.14 3.49 -8.89
CA PRO A 918 -13.68 3.66 -7.52
C PRO A 918 -13.43 5.14 -7.23
N LYS A 919 -13.74 5.55 -6.02
CA LYS A 919 -13.64 6.97 -5.62
C LYS A 919 -12.25 7.55 -5.86
N TYR A 920 -11.20 6.81 -5.53
CA TYR A 920 -9.83 7.28 -5.72
C TYR A 920 -9.47 7.54 -7.20
N ILE A 921 -10.01 6.74 -8.14
CA ILE A 921 -9.84 6.97 -9.59
C ILE A 921 -10.63 8.21 -10.04
N TYR A 922 -11.88 8.32 -9.57
CA TYR A 922 -12.72 9.48 -9.88
C TYR A 922 -12.10 10.77 -9.37
N ASP A 923 -11.67 10.77 -8.13
CA ASP A 923 -11.02 11.91 -7.48
C ASP A 923 -9.71 12.28 -8.20
N ASP A 924 -8.90 11.30 -8.55
CA ASP A 924 -7.66 11.50 -9.31
C ASP A 924 -7.95 12.16 -10.66
N LEU A 925 -8.87 11.62 -11.45
CA LEU A 925 -9.19 12.11 -12.78
C LEU A 925 -9.88 13.50 -12.80
N THR A 926 -10.58 13.87 -11.73
CA THR A 926 -11.31 15.14 -11.61
C THR A 926 -10.56 16.24 -10.85
N PHE A 927 -9.42 15.91 -10.26
CA PHE A 927 -8.63 16.87 -9.49
C PHE A 927 -7.87 17.83 -10.40
N ILE A 928 -8.16 19.14 -10.30
CA ILE A 928 -7.68 20.18 -11.23
C ILE A 928 -6.62 21.10 -10.61
N LYS A 929 -6.48 21.14 -9.26
CA LYS A 929 -5.59 22.08 -8.56
C LYS A 929 -4.13 21.92 -9.03
N GLY A 930 -3.58 22.92 -9.70
CA GLY A 930 -2.18 22.96 -10.16
C GLY A 930 -1.90 22.35 -11.54
N ILE A 931 -2.93 21.98 -12.33
CA ILE A 931 -2.77 21.51 -13.72
C ILE A 931 -2.80 22.69 -14.73
N LEU A 932 -3.35 23.85 -14.33
CA LEU A 932 -3.44 25.08 -15.13
C LEU A 932 -2.28 26.03 -14.82
#